data_2c175b0579a5aabfd4f46370b51f7296
#
_entry.id   2c175b0579a5aabfd4f46370b51f7296
#
_cell.length_a   1.000
_cell.length_b   1.000
_cell.length_c   1.000
_cell.angle_alpha   90.00
_cell.angle_beta   90.00
_cell.angle_gamma   90.00
#
_symmetry.space_group_name_H-M   'P 1'
#
loop_
_entity.id
_entity.type
_entity.pdbx_description
1 polymer ?
#
loop_
_entity_poly.entity_id
_entity_poly.type
_entity_poly.pdbx_seq_one_letter_code
_entity_poly.pdbx_strand_id
1 'polypeptide(L)'
;MARKTPISRYRNIGICAHVDAGKTTTTERVLFYTGLSHKIGEVHDGAATMDWMEQEQERGITITSAATTCFWKGMDAQFEDHRINIIDTPGHVDFTIEVERSLRVLDGAVVVLCGSSGVQPQTETVWRQANKYEVPRMVFVNKMDRAGADFNMVVRQLRERLGANAVPLQMTIGSEENFKGVVDLVKNKAILWSEADQGMTFEYGEVPADMVDAVAEMREYMMEAAAEANDEFMEKYLEEGELTEEEIKAGIRARTLANEIVPVLGGSAFKNKGVQAMLDAVIDYMPSPTEVKAIEGTLLDADSTVATREADDDAPFSALAFKIATDPFVGTLTFFRVYSGTLHSGTGVYNSVKEKKERVGRMVQMHSNSREEIKEVLAGDIAAAVGLKDVTTGDTLCDIDKPIVLERMEFPEPVISVAVEPKSKPDQEKMGIALGKLAQEDPSFRVKTDEETGQTIISGMGELHLDILVDRMRREFSVEANIGKPQVAYREAIRNTSEIEGKFVRQSGGRGQYGHVWVKFEPGEDSNAEGLEFVNEIVGGTVPREYIPAVQKGIEEQMQNGVLAGYPLLGLKATLFDGSFHDVDSNEMAFKVAASMATKKLAQEGGAVLLEPIMKVEVVTPEVNMGDVVGDLNRRRGLIGGMSDNPSGKVIDAEVPLAEMFGYATDLRSATQGRATYTMEFCRYAEAPSNIAEEIISKNK
;
A
#
# COMPACT_ATOMS: atom_id res chain seq x y z
N MET A 1 17.40 9.04 -30.02
CA MET A 1 18.23 7.82 -30.17
C MET A 1 17.33 6.61 -30.13
N ALA A 2 17.67 5.55 -30.88
CA ALA A 2 16.90 4.30 -30.80
C ALA A 2 17.02 3.69 -29.39
N ARG A 3 15.94 3.11 -28.86
CA ARG A 3 15.99 2.36 -27.60
C ARG A 3 17.02 1.22 -27.67
N LYS A 4 17.81 1.06 -26.61
CA LYS A 4 18.69 -0.10 -26.49
C LYS A 4 17.89 -1.39 -26.26
N THR A 5 16.84 -1.30 -25.43
CA THR A 5 15.91 -2.39 -25.14
C THR A 5 14.52 -1.97 -25.59
N PRO A 6 13.85 -2.70 -26.49
CA PRO A 6 12.47 -2.41 -26.86
C PRO A 6 11.54 -2.42 -25.65
N ILE A 7 10.52 -1.56 -25.65
CA ILE A 7 9.59 -1.46 -24.54
C ILE A 7 8.86 -2.79 -24.27
N SER A 8 8.64 -3.61 -25.28
CA SER A 8 8.06 -4.96 -25.14
C SER A 8 8.89 -5.91 -24.28
N ARG A 9 10.17 -5.61 -24.10
CA ARG A 9 11.09 -6.36 -23.24
C ARG A 9 11.34 -5.73 -21.88
N TYR A 10 10.55 -4.74 -21.49
CA TYR A 10 10.53 -4.19 -20.15
C TYR A 10 9.55 -4.96 -19.25
N ARG A 11 9.92 -5.16 -17.99
CA ARG A 11 9.06 -5.70 -16.95
C ARG A 11 9.21 -4.84 -15.71
N ASN A 12 8.16 -4.13 -15.34
CA ASN A 12 8.09 -3.37 -14.09
C ASN A 12 7.34 -4.21 -13.07
N ILE A 13 8.06 -4.90 -12.22
CA ILE A 13 7.48 -5.85 -11.27
C ILE A 13 7.78 -5.47 -9.83
N GLY A 14 6.84 -5.76 -8.95
CA GLY A 14 7.00 -5.70 -7.52
C GLY A 14 7.12 -7.08 -6.91
N ILE A 15 7.95 -7.21 -5.89
CA ILE A 15 8.00 -8.39 -5.06
C ILE A 15 7.30 -8.05 -3.76
N CYS A 16 6.16 -8.70 -3.52
CA CYS A 16 5.28 -8.48 -2.38
C CYS A 16 5.22 -9.75 -1.54
N ALA A 17 5.16 -9.61 -0.23
CA ALA A 17 5.05 -10.76 0.66
C ALA A 17 4.58 -10.33 2.05
N HIS A 18 4.04 -11.28 2.82
CA HIS A 18 3.93 -11.11 4.26
C HIS A 18 5.30 -11.22 4.94
N VAL A 19 5.38 -10.78 6.18
CA VAL A 19 6.61 -10.87 6.99
C VAL A 19 7.05 -12.33 7.08
N ASP A 20 8.34 -12.56 7.00
CA ASP A 20 8.98 -13.88 7.06
C ASP A 20 8.66 -14.85 5.90
N ALA A 21 8.05 -14.40 4.82
CA ALA A 21 7.87 -15.24 3.64
C ALA A 21 9.16 -15.46 2.83
N GLY A 22 10.21 -14.71 3.13
CA GLY A 22 11.49 -14.79 2.43
C GLY A 22 11.58 -13.86 1.22
N LYS A 23 10.87 -12.74 1.25
CA LYS A 23 10.87 -11.73 0.20
C LYS A 23 12.28 -11.20 -0.10
N THR A 24 12.98 -10.71 0.91
CA THR A 24 14.32 -10.15 0.75
C THR A 24 15.32 -11.20 0.25
N THR A 25 15.26 -12.42 0.78
CA THR A 25 16.08 -13.54 0.30
C THR A 25 15.82 -13.82 -1.18
N THR A 26 14.56 -13.83 -1.59
CA THR A 26 14.17 -14.02 -3.00
C THR A 26 14.74 -12.91 -3.88
N THR A 27 14.61 -11.66 -3.47
CA THR A 27 15.14 -10.50 -4.20
C THR A 27 16.66 -10.57 -4.32
N GLU A 28 17.36 -10.91 -3.24
CA GLU A 28 18.82 -11.05 -3.24
C GLU A 28 19.27 -12.17 -4.20
N ARG A 29 18.54 -13.27 -4.30
CA ARG A 29 18.83 -14.33 -5.28
C ARG A 29 18.61 -13.87 -6.72
N VAL A 30 17.56 -13.05 -6.94
CA VAL A 30 17.36 -12.43 -8.28
C VAL A 30 18.54 -11.55 -8.65
N LEU A 31 19.03 -10.71 -7.76
CA LEU A 31 20.20 -9.87 -8.00
C LEU A 31 21.46 -10.70 -8.26
N PHE A 32 21.64 -11.79 -7.54
CA PHE A 32 22.76 -12.69 -7.74
C PHE A 32 22.73 -13.37 -9.10
N TYR A 33 21.60 -13.97 -9.50
CA TYR A 33 21.48 -14.68 -10.78
C TYR A 33 21.48 -13.76 -12.00
N THR A 34 21.11 -12.50 -11.84
CA THR A 34 21.18 -11.48 -12.90
C THR A 34 22.55 -10.79 -12.99
N GLY A 35 23.50 -11.16 -12.13
CA GLY A 35 24.88 -10.65 -12.15
C GLY A 35 25.10 -9.29 -11.50
N LEU A 36 24.10 -8.70 -10.86
CA LEU A 36 24.23 -7.43 -10.14
C LEU A 36 24.96 -7.57 -8.80
N SER A 37 24.88 -8.73 -8.19
CA SER A 37 25.59 -9.05 -6.96
C SER A 37 26.58 -10.21 -7.19
N HIS A 38 27.80 -10.07 -6.69
CA HIS A 38 28.82 -11.14 -6.79
C HIS A 38 28.78 -12.11 -5.62
N LYS A 39 28.02 -11.75 -4.57
CA LYS A 39 27.83 -12.56 -3.37
C LYS A 39 26.35 -12.64 -3.06
N ILE A 40 25.93 -13.75 -2.50
CA ILE A 40 24.58 -13.89 -1.96
C ILE A 40 24.51 -13.09 -0.67
N GLY A 41 23.64 -12.06 -0.64
CA GLY A 41 23.30 -11.32 0.57
C GLY A 41 22.34 -12.12 1.45
N GLU A 42 22.62 -12.21 2.74
CA GLU A 42 21.76 -12.86 3.72
C GLU A 42 21.14 -11.83 4.68
N VAL A 43 19.86 -11.97 4.93
CA VAL A 43 19.11 -11.06 5.83
C VAL A 43 19.64 -11.13 7.25
N HIS A 44 19.94 -12.34 7.72
CA HIS A 44 20.45 -12.56 9.09
C HIS A 44 21.82 -11.97 9.33
N ASP A 45 22.61 -11.81 8.29
CA ASP A 45 23.96 -11.21 8.37
C ASP A 45 23.95 -9.70 8.10
N GLY A 46 22.76 -9.11 7.85
CA GLY A 46 22.62 -7.69 7.49
C GLY A 46 23.28 -7.31 6.17
N ALA A 47 23.49 -8.29 5.28
CA ALA A 47 24.18 -8.14 4.02
C ALA A 47 23.26 -7.99 2.79
N ALA A 48 21.96 -7.84 3.01
CA ALA A 48 20.99 -7.70 1.93
C ALA A 48 21.13 -6.36 1.20
N THR A 49 21.30 -6.41 -0.11
CA THR A 49 21.59 -5.24 -0.95
C THR A 49 20.40 -4.28 -1.07
N MET A 50 19.18 -4.81 -1.08
CA MET A 50 17.95 -4.00 -1.18
C MET A 50 17.55 -3.37 0.15
N ASP A 51 18.05 -3.86 1.27
CA ASP A 51 17.84 -3.29 2.60
C ASP A 51 18.93 -2.23 2.86
N TRP A 52 18.75 -1.04 2.29
CA TRP A 52 19.75 0.03 2.34
C TRP A 52 19.73 0.87 3.62
N MET A 53 18.61 0.83 4.36
CA MET A 53 18.53 1.48 5.67
C MET A 53 19.18 0.60 6.75
N GLU A 54 19.95 1.22 7.63
CA GLU A 54 20.54 0.53 8.78
C GLU A 54 19.49 -0.19 9.64
N GLN A 55 18.34 0.43 9.84
CA GLN A 55 17.22 -0.16 10.58
C GLN A 55 16.61 -1.39 9.88
N GLU A 56 16.57 -1.42 8.55
CA GLU A 56 16.12 -2.58 7.79
C GLU A 56 17.06 -3.77 8.02
N GLN A 57 18.36 -3.51 7.98
CA GLN A 57 19.39 -4.53 8.22
C GLN A 57 19.35 -5.06 9.66
N GLU A 58 19.23 -4.19 10.64
CA GLU A 58 19.16 -4.57 12.06
C GLU A 58 17.88 -5.35 12.42
N ARG A 59 16.74 -4.96 11.85
CA ARG A 59 15.44 -5.57 12.15
C ARG A 59 15.11 -6.75 11.24
N GLY A 60 15.83 -6.91 10.13
CA GLY A 60 15.58 -7.95 9.14
C GLY A 60 14.24 -7.80 8.42
N ILE A 61 13.71 -6.57 8.31
CA ILE A 61 12.45 -6.25 7.62
C ILE A 61 12.66 -5.14 6.60
N THR A 62 11.88 -5.15 5.53
CA THR A 62 11.84 -4.06 4.56
C THR A 62 10.91 -2.95 5.07
N ILE A 63 11.44 -1.75 5.22
CA ILE A 63 10.71 -0.58 5.73
C ILE A 63 10.26 0.30 4.57
N THR A 64 11.16 0.57 3.63
CA THR A 64 10.88 1.40 2.45
C THR A 64 11.03 0.59 1.18
N SER A 65 10.26 0.96 0.16
CA SER A 65 10.41 0.36 -1.16
C SER A 65 11.78 0.71 -1.75
N ALA A 66 12.49 -0.27 -2.25
CA ALA A 66 13.73 -0.10 -3.00
C ALA A 66 13.50 -0.49 -4.45
N ALA A 67 14.01 0.29 -5.39
CA ALA A 67 13.90 0.01 -6.81
C ALA A 67 15.28 -0.27 -7.41
N THR A 68 15.40 -1.30 -8.22
CA THR A 68 16.64 -1.62 -8.95
C THR A 68 16.33 -2.17 -10.33
N THR A 69 17.27 -2.01 -11.24
CA THR A 69 17.18 -2.52 -12.60
C THR A 69 18.13 -3.68 -12.81
N CYS A 70 17.66 -4.77 -13.40
CA CYS A 70 18.47 -5.91 -13.79
C CYS A 70 18.07 -6.42 -15.19
N PHE A 71 18.87 -7.35 -15.73
CA PHE A 71 18.66 -7.95 -17.04
C PHE A 71 18.64 -9.45 -16.93
N TRP A 72 17.76 -10.09 -17.69
CA TRP A 72 17.61 -11.54 -17.70
C TRP A 72 17.38 -12.06 -19.11
N LYS A 73 18.04 -13.17 -19.46
CA LYS A 73 17.94 -13.84 -20.77
C LYS A 73 17.27 -15.21 -20.73
N GLY A 74 16.91 -15.68 -19.56
CA GLY A 74 16.39 -17.03 -19.33
C GLY A 74 17.44 -18.01 -18.79
N MET A 75 16.96 -19.09 -18.19
CA MET A 75 17.79 -20.18 -17.66
C MET A 75 18.66 -20.83 -18.74
N ASP A 76 18.09 -21.00 -19.92
CA ASP A 76 18.72 -21.59 -21.10
C ASP A 76 19.19 -20.54 -22.12
N ALA A 77 19.24 -19.27 -21.74
CA ALA A 77 19.48 -18.15 -22.64
C ALA A 77 18.52 -18.12 -23.85
N GLN A 78 17.30 -18.57 -23.64
CA GLN A 78 16.26 -18.69 -24.68
C GLN A 78 15.60 -17.37 -25.04
N PHE A 79 15.77 -16.34 -24.23
CA PHE A 79 15.23 -15.00 -24.46
C PHE A 79 16.33 -14.04 -24.91
N GLU A 80 15.95 -12.99 -25.60
CA GLU A 80 16.77 -11.79 -25.69
C GLU A 80 16.77 -11.03 -24.36
N ASP A 81 17.72 -10.12 -24.16
CA ASP A 81 17.81 -9.34 -22.92
C ASP A 81 16.50 -8.63 -22.60
N HIS A 82 15.92 -8.96 -21.46
CA HIS A 82 14.79 -8.27 -20.87
C HIS A 82 15.28 -7.38 -19.75
N ARG A 83 14.78 -6.14 -19.74
CA ARG A 83 15.03 -5.17 -18.67
C ARG A 83 13.97 -5.31 -17.62
N ILE A 84 14.37 -5.69 -16.42
CA ILE A 84 13.46 -5.89 -15.29
C ILE A 84 13.74 -4.81 -14.24
N ASN A 85 12.76 -3.96 -14.02
CA ASN A 85 12.75 -3.04 -12.90
C ASN A 85 12.01 -3.72 -11.74
N ILE A 86 12.70 -3.91 -10.63
CA ILE A 86 12.17 -4.58 -9.44
C ILE A 86 11.96 -3.56 -8.36
N ILE A 87 10.75 -3.53 -7.81
CA ILE A 87 10.42 -2.77 -6.61
C ILE A 87 10.18 -3.76 -5.48
N ASP A 88 11.05 -3.73 -4.47
CA ASP A 88 10.92 -4.51 -3.26
C ASP A 88 10.05 -3.75 -2.26
N THR A 89 8.94 -4.32 -1.83
CA THR A 89 7.94 -3.65 -0.99
C THR A 89 7.93 -4.17 0.44
N PRO A 90 7.62 -3.32 1.45
CA PRO A 90 7.45 -3.78 2.81
C PRO A 90 6.35 -4.83 2.95
N GLY A 91 6.54 -5.77 3.87
CA GLY A 91 5.53 -6.77 4.21
C GLY A 91 4.73 -6.46 5.48
N HIS A 92 5.12 -5.45 6.25
CA HIS A 92 4.48 -5.12 7.52
C HIS A 92 3.30 -4.15 7.33
N VAL A 93 2.24 -4.35 8.11
CA VAL A 93 0.99 -3.55 7.99
C VAL A 93 1.17 -2.07 8.27
N ASP A 94 2.11 -1.69 9.11
CA ASP A 94 2.42 -0.28 9.40
C ASP A 94 2.94 0.47 8.16
N PHE A 95 3.38 -0.26 7.14
CA PHE A 95 3.90 0.26 5.87
C PHE A 95 2.97 0.00 4.68
N THR A 96 1.69 -0.17 4.92
CA THR A 96 0.67 -0.41 3.88
C THR A 96 0.73 0.62 2.75
N ILE A 97 1.05 1.87 3.08
CA ILE A 97 1.19 2.95 2.10
C ILE A 97 2.35 2.72 1.12
N GLU A 98 3.47 2.16 1.58
CA GLU A 98 4.59 1.84 0.69
C GLU A 98 4.20 0.73 -0.30
N VAL A 99 3.40 -0.22 0.14
CA VAL A 99 2.83 -1.26 -0.73
C VAL A 99 1.90 -0.63 -1.76
N GLU A 100 1.01 0.27 -1.36
CA GLU A 100 0.07 0.94 -2.25
C GLU A 100 0.78 1.81 -3.30
N ARG A 101 1.80 2.57 -2.89
CA ARG A 101 2.67 3.33 -3.80
C ARG A 101 3.30 2.43 -4.86
N SER A 102 3.84 1.30 -4.42
CA SER A 102 4.50 0.35 -5.31
C SER A 102 3.51 -0.26 -6.30
N LEU A 103 2.38 -0.75 -5.82
CA LEU A 103 1.34 -1.36 -6.67
C LEU A 103 0.77 -0.38 -7.70
N ARG A 104 0.72 0.91 -7.37
CA ARG A 104 0.22 1.95 -8.28
C ARG A 104 1.08 2.09 -9.55
N VAL A 105 2.38 1.86 -9.43
CA VAL A 105 3.35 2.07 -10.52
C VAL A 105 3.86 0.78 -11.15
N LEU A 106 3.43 -0.38 -10.65
CA LEU A 106 3.81 -1.68 -11.18
C LEU A 106 2.90 -2.10 -12.33
N ASP A 107 3.48 -2.86 -13.26
CA ASP A 107 2.72 -3.53 -14.31
C ASP A 107 2.35 -4.96 -13.93
N GLY A 108 3.14 -5.58 -13.08
CA GLY A 108 2.89 -6.92 -12.55
C GLY A 108 3.50 -7.11 -11.18
N ALA A 109 3.04 -8.10 -10.44
CA ALA A 109 3.52 -8.41 -9.11
C ALA A 109 3.84 -9.90 -8.96
N VAL A 110 4.92 -10.18 -8.23
CA VAL A 110 5.24 -11.51 -7.72
C VAL A 110 4.92 -11.52 -6.23
N VAL A 111 3.96 -12.32 -5.84
CA VAL A 111 3.58 -12.50 -4.44
C VAL A 111 4.31 -13.72 -3.90
N VAL A 112 5.19 -13.50 -2.94
CA VAL A 112 5.96 -14.56 -2.29
C VAL A 112 5.22 -15.02 -1.05
N LEU A 113 4.90 -16.32 -1.00
CA LEU A 113 4.23 -16.96 0.13
C LEU A 113 5.14 -17.99 0.76
N CYS A 114 5.02 -18.18 2.07
CA CYS A 114 5.71 -19.24 2.78
C CYS A 114 4.97 -20.57 2.59
N GLY A 115 5.66 -21.61 2.17
CA GLY A 115 5.06 -22.94 1.96
C GLY A 115 4.46 -23.58 3.21
N SER A 116 4.93 -23.22 4.40
CA SER A 116 4.41 -23.71 5.67
C SER A 116 3.29 -22.84 6.25
N SER A 117 3.37 -21.51 6.08
CA SER A 117 2.41 -20.56 6.64
C SER A 117 1.24 -20.26 5.71
N GLY A 118 1.45 -20.38 4.39
CA GLY A 118 0.43 -20.12 3.38
C GLY A 118 -0.01 -18.66 3.32
N VAL A 119 -1.30 -18.46 3.08
CA VAL A 119 -1.92 -17.14 3.00
C VAL A 119 -2.07 -16.55 4.41
N GLN A 120 -1.54 -15.35 4.59
CA GLN A 120 -1.58 -14.59 5.83
C GLN A 120 -2.47 -13.34 5.67
N PRO A 121 -2.92 -12.67 6.75
CA PRO A 121 -3.73 -11.45 6.63
C PRO A 121 -3.05 -10.34 5.83
N GLN A 122 -1.75 -10.18 5.97
CA GLN A 122 -0.97 -9.23 5.18
C GLN A 122 -1.03 -9.57 3.69
N THR A 123 -1.05 -10.86 3.34
CA THR A 123 -1.27 -11.32 1.97
C THR A 123 -2.64 -10.88 1.46
N GLU A 124 -3.68 -11.01 2.29
CA GLU A 124 -5.04 -10.58 1.93
C GLU A 124 -5.11 -9.07 1.66
N THR A 125 -4.43 -8.28 2.47
CA THR A 125 -4.35 -6.81 2.29
C THR A 125 -3.66 -6.44 0.98
N VAL A 126 -2.49 -7.01 0.72
CA VAL A 126 -1.75 -6.80 -0.53
C VAL A 126 -2.57 -7.25 -1.74
N TRP A 127 -3.27 -8.38 -1.61
CA TRP A 127 -4.11 -8.94 -2.67
C TRP A 127 -5.29 -8.03 -3.01
N ARG A 128 -5.97 -7.47 -2.00
CA ARG A 128 -7.03 -6.48 -2.21
C ARG A 128 -6.52 -5.23 -2.91
N GLN A 129 -5.36 -4.72 -2.52
CA GLN A 129 -4.74 -3.57 -3.16
C GLN A 129 -4.37 -3.87 -4.61
N ALA A 130 -3.83 -5.06 -4.88
CA ALA A 130 -3.53 -5.50 -6.25
C ALA A 130 -4.80 -5.65 -7.10
N ASN A 131 -5.90 -6.07 -6.52
CA ASN A 131 -7.20 -6.09 -7.20
C ASN A 131 -7.70 -4.67 -7.50
N LYS A 132 -7.55 -3.74 -6.57
CA LYS A 132 -7.94 -2.32 -6.75
C LYS A 132 -7.26 -1.70 -7.97
N TYR A 133 -5.98 -1.98 -8.18
CA TYR A 133 -5.20 -1.44 -9.30
C TYR A 133 -5.13 -2.38 -10.50
N GLU A 134 -5.90 -3.47 -10.50
CA GLU A 134 -5.94 -4.45 -11.58
C GLU A 134 -4.56 -4.97 -12.01
N VAL A 135 -3.67 -5.17 -11.03
CA VAL A 135 -2.29 -5.61 -11.27
C VAL A 135 -2.26 -7.12 -11.54
N PRO A 136 -1.82 -7.56 -12.72
CA PRO A 136 -1.55 -8.98 -12.99
C PRO A 136 -0.50 -9.51 -12.01
N ARG A 137 -0.70 -10.73 -11.55
CA ARG A 137 0.19 -11.31 -10.52
C ARG A 137 0.43 -12.78 -10.72
N MET A 138 1.56 -13.20 -10.20
CA MET A 138 1.93 -14.61 -10.06
C MET A 138 2.36 -14.86 -8.61
N VAL A 139 2.32 -16.10 -8.19
CA VAL A 139 2.67 -16.51 -6.84
C VAL A 139 3.91 -17.39 -6.88
N PHE A 140 4.86 -17.09 -6.00
CA PHE A 140 6.01 -17.94 -5.74
C PHE A 140 5.92 -18.50 -4.32
N VAL A 141 5.67 -19.80 -4.21
CA VAL A 141 5.59 -20.50 -2.93
C VAL A 141 7.02 -20.84 -2.49
N ASN A 142 7.53 -20.03 -1.58
CA ASN A 142 8.90 -20.09 -1.08
C ASN A 142 9.01 -20.96 0.16
N LYS A 143 10.24 -21.21 0.59
CA LYS A 143 10.55 -21.99 1.80
C LYS A 143 9.98 -23.40 1.79
N MET A 144 9.98 -24.04 0.63
CA MET A 144 9.54 -25.42 0.50
C MET A 144 10.44 -26.43 1.23
N ASP A 145 11.64 -26.01 1.64
CA ASP A 145 12.57 -26.74 2.49
C ASP A 145 12.24 -26.70 3.98
N ARG A 146 11.28 -25.86 4.37
CA ARG A 146 10.91 -25.65 5.78
C ARG A 146 9.95 -26.75 6.28
N ALA A 147 10.06 -27.10 7.57
CA ALA A 147 9.14 -28.04 8.21
C ALA A 147 7.67 -27.58 8.07
N GLY A 148 6.79 -28.49 7.67
CA GLY A 148 5.38 -28.20 7.43
C GLY A 148 5.07 -27.60 6.06
N ALA A 149 6.04 -27.47 5.17
CA ALA A 149 5.82 -26.92 3.84
C ALA A 149 4.93 -27.85 2.98
N ASP A 150 3.88 -27.30 2.41
CA ASP A 150 2.90 -27.99 1.57
C ASP A 150 2.43 -27.08 0.43
N PHE A 151 2.92 -27.34 -0.76
CA PHE A 151 2.58 -26.54 -1.95
C PHE A 151 1.08 -26.60 -2.29
N ASN A 152 0.48 -27.79 -2.21
CA ASN A 152 -0.94 -27.96 -2.55
C ASN A 152 -1.87 -27.26 -1.55
N MET A 153 -1.47 -27.22 -0.29
CA MET A 153 -2.19 -26.46 0.75
C MET A 153 -2.22 -24.97 0.42
N VAL A 154 -1.07 -24.39 0.00
CA VAL A 154 -0.99 -22.97 -0.36
C VAL A 154 -1.87 -22.68 -1.59
N VAL A 155 -1.84 -23.53 -2.60
CA VAL A 155 -2.71 -23.38 -3.79
C VAL A 155 -4.19 -23.41 -3.39
N ARG A 156 -4.57 -24.28 -2.52
CA ARG A 156 -5.95 -24.37 -1.99
C ARG A 156 -6.34 -23.10 -1.25
N GLN A 157 -5.49 -22.59 -0.39
CA GLN A 157 -5.74 -21.34 0.34
C GLN A 157 -5.87 -20.12 -0.58
N LEU A 158 -5.09 -20.05 -1.66
CA LEU A 158 -5.24 -19.01 -2.67
C LEU A 158 -6.65 -19.00 -3.27
N ARG A 159 -7.20 -20.19 -3.52
CA ARG A 159 -8.55 -20.34 -4.06
C ARG A 159 -9.63 -20.02 -3.03
N GLU A 160 -9.51 -20.56 -1.83
CA GLU A 160 -10.53 -20.47 -0.78
C GLU A 160 -10.53 -19.13 -0.05
N ARG A 161 -9.37 -18.61 0.31
CA ARG A 161 -9.25 -17.38 1.11
C ARG A 161 -9.20 -16.11 0.27
N LEU A 162 -8.56 -16.16 -0.89
CA LEU A 162 -8.40 -14.98 -1.76
C LEU A 162 -9.36 -14.97 -2.95
N GLY A 163 -10.10 -16.06 -3.17
CA GLY A 163 -10.95 -16.20 -4.33
C GLY A 163 -10.19 -16.20 -5.66
N ALA A 164 -8.88 -16.47 -5.61
CA ALA A 164 -8.02 -16.46 -6.77
C ALA A 164 -8.20 -17.73 -7.62
N ASN A 165 -8.22 -17.60 -8.93
CA ASN A 165 -8.15 -18.72 -9.83
C ASN A 165 -6.68 -19.15 -10.01
N ALA A 166 -6.15 -19.83 -9.00
CA ALA A 166 -4.76 -20.27 -8.95
C ALA A 166 -4.53 -21.44 -9.90
N VAL A 167 -3.57 -21.30 -10.81
CA VAL A 167 -3.17 -22.32 -11.78
C VAL A 167 -1.71 -22.68 -11.54
N PRO A 168 -1.41 -23.83 -10.94
CA PRO A 168 -0.02 -24.28 -10.81
C PRO A 168 0.63 -24.53 -12.16
N LEU A 169 1.80 -23.94 -12.35
CA LEU A 169 2.67 -24.20 -13.51
C LEU A 169 3.79 -25.16 -13.17
N GLN A 170 3.96 -25.44 -11.90
CA GLN A 170 4.95 -26.35 -11.35
C GLN A 170 4.35 -27.20 -10.25
N MET A 171 4.96 -28.34 -10.01
CA MET A 171 4.77 -29.12 -8.81
C MET A 171 6.12 -29.33 -8.12
N THR A 172 6.15 -29.23 -6.80
CA THR A 172 7.39 -29.42 -6.03
C THR A 172 7.77 -30.89 -5.93
N ILE A 173 9.07 -31.20 -6.08
CA ILE A 173 9.61 -32.52 -5.89
C ILE A 173 10.09 -32.65 -4.47
N GLY A 174 9.27 -33.34 -3.64
CA GLY A 174 9.50 -33.46 -2.21
C GLY A 174 9.12 -32.18 -1.46
N SER A 175 9.30 -32.22 -0.17
CA SER A 175 9.08 -31.09 0.76
C SER A 175 10.02 -31.22 1.95
N GLU A 176 10.16 -30.14 2.72
CA GLU A 176 11.03 -30.11 3.88
C GLU A 176 12.49 -30.47 3.52
N GLU A 177 13.10 -31.37 4.27
CA GLU A 177 14.48 -31.80 4.01
C GLU A 177 14.65 -32.52 2.66
N ASN A 178 13.57 -33.08 2.12
CA ASN A 178 13.55 -33.83 0.86
C ASN A 178 13.21 -32.97 -0.35
N PHE A 179 13.10 -31.65 -0.19
CA PHE A 179 12.86 -30.74 -1.32
C PHE A 179 14.07 -30.73 -2.26
N LYS A 180 13.88 -31.18 -3.50
CA LYS A 180 14.95 -31.34 -4.49
C LYS A 180 14.88 -30.37 -5.64
N GLY A 181 13.68 -30.02 -6.05
CA GLY A 181 13.44 -29.19 -7.23
C GLY A 181 11.96 -29.16 -7.56
N VAL A 182 11.66 -28.92 -8.82
CA VAL A 182 10.28 -28.80 -9.32
C VAL A 182 10.07 -29.59 -10.60
N VAL A 183 8.82 -30.01 -10.84
CA VAL A 183 8.38 -30.45 -12.17
C VAL A 183 7.77 -29.26 -12.89
N ASP A 184 8.35 -28.87 -14.01
CA ASP A 184 7.77 -27.86 -14.90
C ASP A 184 6.64 -28.51 -15.69
N LEU A 185 5.41 -28.13 -15.38
CA LEU A 185 4.22 -28.70 -16.03
C LEU A 185 4.08 -28.26 -17.49
N VAL A 186 4.62 -27.12 -17.86
CA VAL A 186 4.61 -26.66 -19.26
C VAL A 186 5.51 -27.52 -20.11
N LYS A 187 6.72 -27.78 -19.66
CA LYS A 187 7.71 -28.64 -20.34
C LYS A 187 7.50 -30.13 -20.09
N ASN A 188 6.75 -30.47 -19.04
CA ASN A 188 6.57 -31.83 -18.54
C ASN A 188 7.91 -32.52 -18.20
N LYS A 189 8.78 -31.78 -17.53
CA LYS A 189 10.12 -32.23 -17.12
C LYS A 189 10.44 -31.80 -15.70
N ALA A 190 11.25 -32.58 -15.01
CA ALA A 190 11.82 -32.17 -13.72
C ALA A 190 12.97 -31.19 -13.93
N ILE A 191 13.14 -30.24 -13.04
CA ILE A 191 14.28 -29.33 -12.97
C ILE A 191 14.92 -29.48 -11.60
N LEU A 192 16.22 -29.82 -11.61
CA LEU A 192 17.03 -30.01 -10.41
C LEU A 192 18.21 -29.05 -10.44
N TRP A 193 18.35 -28.21 -9.42
CA TRP A 193 19.45 -27.26 -9.30
C TRP A 193 20.61 -27.85 -8.52
N SER A 194 21.84 -27.54 -8.93
CA SER A 194 23.05 -27.99 -8.27
C SER A 194 23.28 -27.25 -6.94
N GLU A 195 23.52 -27.99 -5.86
CA GLU A 195 23.90 -27.41 -4.58
C GLU A 195 25.38 -26.98 -4.55
N ALA A 196 26.22 -27.59 -5.37
CA ALA A 196 27.66 -27.35 -5.38
C ALA A 196 28.06 -25.94 -5.86
N ASP A 197 27.25 -25.31 -6.70
CA ASP A 197 27.50 -23.99 -7.28
C ASP A 197 26.41 -22.95 -6.95
N GLN A 198 25.73 -23.14 -5.85
CA GLN A 198 24.66 -22.24 -5.38
C GLN A 198 23.50 -22.11 -6.39
N GLY A 199 23.17 -23.19 -7.05
CA GLY A 199 22.06 -23.24 -8.00
C GLY A 199 22.34 -22.59 -9.35
N MET A 200 23.60 -22.25 -9.67
CA MET A 200 23.96 -21.64 -10.97
C MET A 200 23.75 -22.61 -12.13
N THR A 201 23.98 -23.90 -11.90
CA THR A 201 23.71 -24.95 -12.89
C THR A 201 22.49 -25.78 -12.48
N PHE A 202 21.80 -26.32 -13.48
CA PHE A 202 20.61 -27.14 -13.30
C PHE A 202 20.57 -28.24 -14.36
N GLU A 203 19.76 -29.26 -14.08
CA GLU A 203 19.55 -30.38 -15.00
C GLU A 203 18.05 -30.58 -15.23
N TYR A 204 17.67 -30.87 -16.46
CA TYR A 204 16.36 -31.40 -16.79
C TYR A 204 16.35 -32.91 -16.64
N GLY A 205 15.30 -33.45 -16.07
CA GLY A 205 15.12 -34.87 -15.88
C GLY A 205 13.71 -35.33 -16.21
N GLU A 206 13.49 -36.63 -16.12
CA GLU A 206 12.16 -37.19 -16.25
C GLU A 206 11.34 -36.91 -15.00
N VAL A 207 10.02 -36.87 -15.14
CA VAL A 207 9.11 -36.77 -14.01
C VAL A 207 9.33 -37.96 -13.07
N PRO A 208 9.52 -37.76 -11.76
CA PRO A 208 9.69 -38.86 -10.82
C PRO A 208 8.55 -39.88 -10.92
N ALA A 209 8.88 -41.15 -10.83
CA ALA A 209 7.93 -42.26 -11.05
C ALA A 209 6.72 -42.21 -10.10
N ASP A 210 6.92 -41.77 -8.85
CA ASP A 210 5.88 -41.59 -7.85
C ASP A 210 4.99 -40.38 -8.04
N MET A 211 5.35 -39.48 -8.96
CA MET A 211 4.62 -38.23 -9.25
C MET A 211 3.90 -38.26 -10.61
N VAL A 212 4.08 -39.28 -11.42
CA VAL A 212 3.57 -39.34 -12.82
C VAL A 212 2.06 -39.08 -12.88
N ASP A 213 1.27 -39.72 -12.03
CA ASP A 213 -0.19 -39.56 -12.06
C ASP A 213 -0.63 -38.16 -11.56
N ALA A 214 -0.02 -37.67 -10.49
CA ALA A 214 -0.30 -36.35 -9.95
C ALA A 214 0.10 -35.23 -10.92
N VAL A 215 1.25 -35.38 -11.60
CA VAL A 215 1.72 -34.45 -12.62
C VAL A 215 0.80 -34.46 -13.83
N ALA A 216 0.33 -35.62 -14.28
CA ALA A 216 -0.60 -35.72 -15.40
C ALA A 216 -1.93 -35.02 -15.11
N GLU A 217 -2.48 -35.20 -13.92
CA GLU A 217 -3.72 -34.53 -13.49
C GLU A 217 -3.54 -33.00 -13.42
N MET A 218 -2.47 -32.52 -12.82
CA MET A 218 -2.22 -31.10 -12.68
C MET A 218 -1.88 -30.44 -14.03
N ARG A 219 -1.18 -31.15 -14.89
CA ARG A 219 -0.90 -30.69 -16.26
C ARG A 219 -2.18 -30.56 -17.08
N GLU A 220 -3.12 -31.48 -16.95
CA GLU A 220 -4.45 -31.39 -17.59
C GLU A 220 -5.19 -30.14 -17.10
N TYR A 221 -5.21 -29.88 -15.81
CA TYR A 221 -5.80 -28.68 -15.23
C TYR A 221 -5.19 -27.40 -15.79
N MET A 222 -3.86 -27.34 -15.91
CA MET A 222 -3.15 -26.22 -16.51
C MET A 222 -3.48 -26.03 -17.99
N MET A 223 -3.52 -27.12 -18.78
CA MET A 223 -3.87 -27.05 -20.20
C MET A 223 -5.30 -26.58 -20.44
N GLU A 224 -6.26 -27.01 -19.61
CA GLU A 224 -7.63 -26.49 -19.65
C GLU A 224 -7.66 -24.98 -19.40
N ALA A 225 -6.93 -24.52 -18.39
CA ALA A 225 -6.80 -23.10 -18.09
C ALA A 225 -6.21 -22.31 -19.26
N ALA A 226 -5.20 -22.84 -19.94
CA ALA A 226 -4.61 -22.23 -21.13
C ALA A 226 -5.58 -22.24 -22.33
N ALA A 227 -6.30 -23.34 -22.51
CA ALA A 227 -7.26 -23.51 -23.60
C ALA A 227 -8.45 -22.54 -23.53
N GLU A 228 -8.87 -22.17 -22.32
CA GLU A 228 -9.95 -21.20 -22.10
C GLU A 228 -9.60 -19.76 -22.55
N ALA A 229 -8.38 -19.49 -22.95
CA ALA A 229 -7.96 -18.17 -23.41
C ALA A 229 -8.63 -17.75 -24.72
N ASN A 230 -8.90 -18.70 -25.64
CA ASN A 230 -9.58 -18.47 -26.90
C ASN A 230 -10.21 -19.75 -27.46
N ASP A 231 -11.08 -19.60 -28.44
CA ASP A 231 -11.82 -20.70 -29.05
C ASP A 231 -10.90 -21.65 -29.84
N GLU A 232 -9.89 -21.13 -30.51
CA GLU A 232 -8.91 -21.93 -31.27
C GLU A 232 -8.16 -22.92 -30.38
N PHE A 233 -7.67 -22.47 -29.25
CA PHE A 233 -6.99 -23.33 -28.27
C PHE A 233 -7.95 -24.34 -27.64
N MET A 234 -9.18 -23.95 -27.37
CA MET A 234 -10.17 -24.84 -26.82
C MET A 234 -10.55 -25.95 -27.80
N GLU A 235 -10.79 -25.61 -29.05
CA GLU A 235 -11.08 -26.60 -30.13
C GLU A 235 -9.93 -27.58 -30.27
N LYS A 236 -8.69 -27.10 -30.36
CA LYS A 236 -7.51 -27.94 -30.47
C LYS A 236 -7.35 -28.87 -29.26
N TYR A 237 -7.55 -28.35 -28.05
CA TYR A 237 -7.45 -29.16 -26.84
C TYR A 237 -8.52 -30.27 -26.78
N LEU A 238 -9.76 -29.95 -27.19
CA LEU A 238 -10.85 -30.92 -27.22
C LEU A 238 -10.65 -32.00 -28.29
N GLU A 239 -10.06 -31.66 -29.44
CA GLU A 239 -9.81 -32.59 -30.54
C GLU A 239 -8.57 -33.45 -30.35
N GLU A 240 -7.45 -32.84 -29.92
CA GLU A 240 -6.14 -33.49 -29.83
C GLU A 240 -5.75 -33.90 -28.41
N GLY A 241 -6.41 -33.33 -27.39
CA GLY A 241 -6.14 -33.58 -25.98
C GLY A 241 -4.88 -32.90 -25.43
N GLU A 242 -4.13 -32.18 -26.27
CA GLU A 242 -2.91 -31.46 -25.90
C GLU A 242 -2.75 -30.14 -26.64
N LEU A 243 -2.06 -29.20 -26.00
CA LEU A 243 -1.55 -27.97 -26.57
C LEU A 243 -0.02 -28.02 -26.62
N THR A 244 0.58 -27.31 -27.56
CA THR A 244 2.06 -27.15 -27.58
C THR A 244 2.53 -26.29 -26.43
N GLU A 245 3.80 -26.36 -26.09
CA GLU A 245 4.43 -25.50 -25.06
C GLU A 245 4.16 -24.01 -25.33
N GLU A 246 4.30 -23.58 -26.57
CA GLU A 246 4.07 -22.19 -27.00
C GLU A 246 2.61 -21.78 -26.84
N GLU A 247 1.67 -22.66 -27.18
CA GLU A 247 0.23 -22.40 -27.00
C GLU A 247 -0.17 -22.35 -25.53
N ILE A 248 0.40 -23.22 -24.69
CA ILE A 248 0.18 -23.18 -23.24
C ILE A 248 0.66 -21.84 -22.67
N LYS A 249 1.88 -21.43 -23.00
CA LYS A 249 2.44 -20.15 -22.56
C LYS A 249 1.60 -18.97 -23.04
N ALA A 250 1.20 -18.96 -24.28
CA ALA A 250 0.34 -17.90 -24.82
C ALA A 250 -1.02 -17.82 -24.12
N GLY A 251 -1.66 -18.95 -23.89
CA GLY A 251 -2.94 -19.02 -23.19
C GLY A 251 -2.87 -18.59 -21.72
N ILE A 252 -1.89 -19.09 -21.00
CA ILE A 252 -1.65 -18.71 -19.60
C ILE A 252 -1.30 -17.22 -19.52
N ARG A 253 -0.44 -16.70 -20.40
CA ARG A 253 -0.10 -15.28 -20.45
C ARG A 253 -1.35 -14.40 -20.67
N ALA A 254 -2.14 -14.71 -21.68
CA ALA A 254 -3.31 -13.93 -22.05
C ALA A 254 -4.30 -13.83 -20.86
N ARG A 255 -4.56 -14.92 -20.17
CA ARG A 255 -5.47 -14.95 -19.02
C ARG A 255 -4.87 -14.31 -17.78
N THR A 256 -3.55 -14.40 -17.57
CA THR A 256 -2.86 -13.72 -16.47
C THR A 256 -2.92 -12.21 -16.65
N LEU A 257 -2.66 -11.71 -17.85
CA LEU A 257 -2.74 -10.27 -18.16
C LEU A 257 -4.18 -9.72 -18.05
N ALA A 258 -5.17 -10.56 -18.28
CA ALA A 258 -6.59 -10.21 -18.10
C ALA A 258 -7.07 -10.34 -16.64
N ASN A 259 -6.21 -10.71 -15.71
CA ASN A 259 -6.54 -10.99 -14.30
C ASN A 259 -7.55 -12.13 -14.10
N GLU A 260 -7.65 -13.05 -15.02
CA GLU A 260 -8.55 -14.21 -14.95
C GLU A 260 -7.96 -15.37 -14.17
N ILE A 261 -6.64 -15.53 -14.23
CA ILE A 261 -5.89 -16.59 -13.52
C ILE A 261 -4.66 -16.02 -12.83
N VAL A 262 -4.13 -16.81 -11.89
CA VAL A 262 -2.88 -16.50 -11.18
C VAL A 262 -1.94 -17.71 -11.30
N PRO A 263 -0.83 -17.60 -12.05
CA PRO A 263 0.18 -18.66 -12.10
C PRO A 263 0.82 -18.88 -10.74
N VAL A 264 1.06 -20.14 -10.38
CA VAL A 264 1.70 -20.52 -9.12
C VAL A 264 2.94 -21.35 -9.39
N LEU A 265 4.06 -20.93 -8.80
CA LEU A 265 5.34 -21.61 -8.86
C LEU A 265 5.83 -21.92 -7.44
N GLY A 266 6.79 -22.80 -7.31
CA GLY A 266 7.34 -23.17 -6.02
C GLY A 266 8.87 -23.24 -6.02
N GLY A 267 9.45 -23.13 -4.84
CA GLY A 267 10.88 -23.21 -4.67
C GLY A 267 11.35 -22.91 -3.24
N SER A 268 12.65 -22.75 -3.11
CA SER A 268 13.29 -22.26 -1.90
C SER A 268 14.44 -21.34 -2.28
N ALA A 269 14.25 -20.05 -2.06
CA ALA A 269 15.28 -19.06 -2.32
C ALA A 269 16.53 -19.30 -1.45
N PHE A 270 16.33 -19.65 -0.19
CA PHE A 270 17.43 -19.97 0.73
C PHE A 270 18.28 -21.17 0.24
N LYS A 271 17.66 -22.20 -0.28
CA LYS A 271 18.32 -23.38 -0.84
C LYS A 271 18.73 -23.21 -2.31
N ASN A 272 18.56 -22.02 -2.87
CA ASN A 272 18.94 -21.72 -4.26
C ASN A 272 18.22 -22.56 -5.30
N LYS A 273 16.94 -22.84 -5.10
CA LYS A 273 16.12 -23.70 -5.96
C LYS A 273 14.85 -22.96 -6.40
N GLY A 274 14.66 -22.80 -7.69
CA GLY A 274 13.42 -22.28 -8.28
C GLY A 274 13.39 -20.81 -8.63
N VAL A 275 14.34 -19.99 -8.21
CA VAL A 275 14.33 -18.54 -8.46
C VAL A 275 14.53 -18.21 -9.94
N GLN A 276 15.42 -18.91 -10.62
CA GLN A 276 15.63 -18.71 -12.06
C GLN A 276 14.37 -19.07 -12.87
N ALA A 277 13.68 -20.14 -12.51
CA ALA A 277 12.40 -20.50 -13.13
C ALA A 277 11.33 -19.43 -12.90
N MET A 278 11.33 -18.80 -11.73
CA MET A 278 10.46 -17.65 -11.45
C MET A 278 10.79 -16.47 -12.35
N LEU A 279 12.08 -16.16 -12.60
CA LEU A 279 12.48 -15.09 -13.51
C LEU A 279 12.04 -15.38 -14.96
N ASP A 280 12.16 -16.63 -15.41
CA ASP A 280 11.63 -17.04 -16.71
C ASP A 280 10.11 -16.83 -16.79
N ALA A 281 9.38 -17.17 -15.72
CA ALA A 281 7.95 -16.95 -15.64
C ALA A 281 7.57 -15.47 -15.65
N VAL A 282 8.36 -14.59 -15.05
CA VAL A 282 8.17 -13.13 -15.14
C VAL A 282 8.21 -12.68 -16.61
N ILE A 283 9.16 -13.17 -17.38
CA ILE A 283 9.24 -12.84 -18.81
C ILE A 283 8.06 -13.43 -19.58
N ASP A 284 7.72 -14.69 -19.32
CA ASP A 284 6.68 -15.40 -20.06
C ASP A 284 5.25 -14.90 -19.73
N TYR A 285 4.97 -14.49 -18.51
CA TYR A 285 3.60 -14.28 -18.02
C TYR A 285 3.29 -12.89 -17.48
N MET A 286 4.29 -12.08 -17.17
CA MET A 286 4.07 -10.71 -16.70
C MET A 286 4.06 -9.72 -17.86
N PRO A 287 3.28 -8.60 -17.74
CA PRO A 287 3.14 -7.67 -18.85
C PRO A 287 4.34 -6.76 -19.05
N SER A 288 4.54 -6.31 -20.28
CA SER A 288 5.32 -5.12 -20.59
C SER A 288 4.47 -3.86 -20.40
N PRO A 289 5.08 -2.66 -20.35
CA PRO A 289 4.32 -1.41 -20.23
C PRO A 289 3.31 -1.16 -21.35
N THR A 290 3.48 -1.77 -22.51
CA THR A 290 2.55 -1.66 -23.65
C THR A 290 1.35 -2.59 -23.56
N GLU A 291 1.42 -3.60 -22.74
CA GLU A 291 0.36 -4.62 -22.59
C GLU A 291 -0.61 -4.32 -21.43
N VAL A 292 -0.30 -3.32 -20.62
CA VAL A 292 -1.21 -2.83 -19.59
C VAL A 292 -2.10 -1.72 -20.15
N LYS A 293 -3.25 -1.50 -19.51
CA LYS A 293 -4.14 -0.41 -19.89
C LYS A 293 -3.40 0.93 -19.84
N ALA A 294 -3.59 1.77 -20.87
CA ALA A 294 -3.04 3.12 -20.89
C ALA A 294 -3.48 3.90 -19.66
N ILE A 295 -2.56 4.67 -19.07
CA ILE A 295 -2.87 5.42 -17.87
C ILE A 295 -3.93 6.49 -18.14
N GLU A 296 -4.91 6.56 -17.26
CA GLU A 296 -5.95 7.58 -17.30
C GLU A 296 -5.60 8.75 -16.37
N GLY A 297 -6.04 9.93 -16.77
CA GLY A 297 -5.92 11.13 -15.98
C GLY A 297 -6.99 12.12 -16.36
N THR A 298 -7.00 13.27 -15.69
CA THR A 298 -7.93 14.37 -15.96
C THR A 298 -7.18 15.58 -16.52
N LEU A 299 -7.74 16.16 -17.57
CA LEU A 299 -7.22 17.41 -18.11
C LEU A 299 -7.56 18.60 -17.19
N LEU A 300 -6.75 19.65 -17.25
CA LEU A 300 -6.97 20.89 -16.48
C LEU A 300 -8.00 21.82 -17.15
N ASP A 301 -9.02 21.26 -17.73
CA ASP A 301 -10.14 22.03 -18.29
C ASP A 301 -11.30 22.16 -17.29
N ALA A 302 -12.28 23.01 -17.59
CA ALA A 302 -13.43 23.27 -16.74
C ALA A 302 -14.29 22.00 -16.49
N ASP A 303 -14.27 21.06 -17.43
CA ASP A 303 -15.08 19.83 -17.39
C ASP A 303 -14.33 18.64 -16.79
N SER A 304 -13.06 18.82 -16.42
CA SER A 304 -12.17 17.75 -15.92
C SER A 304 -12.22 16.51 -16.83
N THR A 305 -12.05 16.72 -18.12
CA THR A 305 -12.15 15.68 -19.15
C THR A 305 -11.17 14.54 -18.88
N VAL A 306 -11.65 13.32 -18.89
CA VAL A 306 -10.80 12.12 -18.76
C VAL A 306 -10.02 11.94 -20.07
N ALA A 307 -8.72 11.75 -19.92
CA ALA A 307 -7.82 11.50 -21.05
C ALA A 307 -6.86 10.36 -20.71
N THR A 308 -6.35 9.71 -21.74
CA THR A 308 -5.36 8.62 -21.60
C THR A 308 -4.01 9.04 -22.16
N ARG A 309 -2.95 8.40 -21.67
CA ARG A 309 -1.59 8.53 -22.20
C ARG A 309 -1.04 7.16 -22.53
N GLU A 310 -0.69 6.95 -23.79
CA GLU A 310 -0.11 5.70 -24.27
C GLU A 310 1.38 5.60 -23.89
N ALA A 311 1.84 4.36 -23.69
CA ALA A 311 3.25 4.06 -23.44
C ALA A 311 4.09 4.16 -24.73
N ASP A 312 4.26 5.37 -25.22
CA ASP A 312 4.95 5.74 -26.46
C ASP A 312 5.95 6.85 -26.16
N ASP A 313 7.18 6.73 -26.62
CA ASP A 313 8.24 7.71 -26.43
C ASP A 313 7.95 9.05 -27.09
N ASP A 314 7.16 9.06 -28.15
CA ASP A 314 6.80 10.25 -28.91
C ASP A 314 5.49 10.93 -28.43
N ALA A 315 4.79 10.31 -27.49
CA ALA A 315 3.60 10.86 -26.89
C ALA A 315 3.93 12.06 -25.95
N PRO A 316 2.96 12.91 -25.61
CA PRO A 316 3.18 13.95 -24.61
C PRO A 316 3.67 13.37 -23.29
N PHE A 317 4.73 13.97 -22.72
CA PHE A 317 5.34 13.48 -21.49
C PHE A 317 4.34 13.48 -20.32
N SER A 318 4.29 12.39 -19.59
CA SER A 318 3.60 12.27 -18.31
C SER A 318 4.31 11.24 -17.41
N ALA A 319 4.45 11.60 -16.15
CA ALA A 319 5.08 10.76 -15.14
C ALA A 319 4.41 10.95 -13.79
N LEU A 320 4.45 9.93 -12.96
CA LEU A 320 3.94 9.97 -11.60
C LEU A 320 5.10 9.87 -10.61
N ALA A 321 5.21 10.85 -9.71
CA ALA A 321 6.12 10.80 -8.58
C ALA A 321 5.50 9.91 -7.50
N PHE A 322 6.10 8.75 -7.24
CA PHE A 322 5.53 7.78 -6.32
C PHE A 322 6.29 7.63 -5.00
N LYS A 323 7.49 8.20 -4.93
CA LYS A 323 8.30 8.14 -3.71
C LYS A 323 9.28 9.30 -3.66
N ILE A 324 9.45 9.87 -2.47
CA ILE A 324 10.47 10.86 -2.16
C ILE A 324 11.36 10.30 -1.07
N ALA A 325 12.68 10.38 -1.27
CA ALA A 325 13.67 9.96 -0.30
C ALA A 325 14.72 11.06 -0.09
N THR A 326 15.24 11.16 1.10
CA THR A 326 16.37 12.06 1.41
C THR A 326 17.66 11.25 1.44
N ASP A 327 18.58 11.64 0.59
CA ASP A 327 19.90 11.03 0.51
C ASP A 327 20.94 11.94 1.14
N PRO A 328 21.86 11.43 2.01
CA PRO A 328 22.85 12.25 2.68
C PRO A 328 23.83 12.96 1.73
N PHE A 329 24.06 12.39 0.55
CA PHE A 329 25.07 12.88 -0.40
C PHE A 329 24.51 13.74 -1.52
N VAL A 330 23.33 13.40 -2.04
CA VAL A 330 22.73 14.09 -3.19
C VAL A 330 21.49 14.93 -2.83
N GLY A 331 21.00 14.82 -1.61
CA GLY A 331 19.81 15.53 -1.15
C GLY A 331 18.51 14.81 -1.48
N THR A 332 17.48 15.55 -1.90
CA THR A 332 16.17 14.96 -2.17
C THR A 332 16.16 14.19 -3.49
N LEU A 333 15.73 12.93 -3.43
CA LEU A 333 15.47 12.07 -4.58
C LEU A 333 13.97 11.91 -4.76
N THR A 334 13.48 12.20 -5.96
CA THR A 334 12.09 11.96 -6.35
C THR A 334 12.03 10.80 -7.34
N PHE A 335 11.52 9.66 -6.90
CA PHE A 335 11.33 8.50 -7.76
C PHE A 335 10.04 8.68 -8.56
N PHE A 336 10.14 8.46 -9.86
CA PHE A 336 9.00 8.60 -10.76
C PHE A 336 8.99 7.50 -11.82
N ARG A 337 7.79 7.19 -12.29
CA ARG A 337 7.58 6.35 -13.46
C ARG A 337 7.10 7.22 -14.62
N VAL A 338 7.75 7.08 -15.76
CA VAL A 338 7.31 7.70 -17.02
C VAL A 338 6.25 6.80 -17.67
N TYR A 339 5.06 7.31 -17.83
CA TYR A 339 3.97 6.60 -18.51
C TYR A 339 3.91 6.88 -20.00
N SER A 340 4.27 8.07 -20.41
CA SER A 340 4.30 8.50 -21.82
C SER A 340 5.40 9.51 -22.08
N GLY A 341 5.86 9.55 -23.30
CA GLY A 341 6.88 10.51 -23.72
C GLY A 341 8.29 10.16 -23.22
N THR A 342 9.20 11.12 -23.39
CA THR A 342 10.60 11.03 -22.99
C THR A 342 10.96 12.23 -22.14
N LEU A 343 11.68 11.98 -21.04
CA LEU A 343 12.22 13.05 -20.19
C LEU A 343 13.73 13.13 -20.39
N HIS A 344 14.21 14.33 -20.73
CA HIS A 344 15.64 14.62 -20.84
C HIS A 344 16.14 15.40 -19.62
N SER A 345 17.35 15.13 -19.17
CA SER A 345 17.97 15.93 -18.11
C SER A 345 18.15 17.39 -18.56
N GLY A 346 17.97 18.31 -17.63
CA GLY A 346 18.04 19.74 -17.92
C GLY A 346 16.78 20.37 -18.48
N THR A 347 15.70 19.60 -18.68
CA THR A 347 14.43 20.11 -19.21
C THR A 347 13.48 20.58 -18.11
N GLY A 348 12.59 21.51 -18.47
CA GLY A 348 11.47 21.93 -17.63
C GLY A 348 10.30 20.97 -17.75
N VAL A 349 9.64 20.69 -16.62
CA VAL A 349 8.40 19.93 -16.54
C VAL A 349 7.36 20.72 -15.76
N TYR A 350 6.10 20.35 -15.92
CA TYR A 350 4.99 20.98 -15.23
C TYR A 350 4.43 20.03 -14.17
N ASN A 351 4.41 20.48 -12.91
CA ASN A 351 3.69 19.79 -11.84
C ASN A 351 2.23 20.24 -11.90
N SER A 352 1.39 19.43 -12.51
CA SER A 352 -0.02 19.73 -12.76
C SER A 352 -0.89 19.72 -11.50
N VAL A 353 -0.47 19.03 -10.46
CA VAL A 353 -1.19 18.98 -9.17
C VAL A 353 -1.01 20.29 -8.40
N LYS A 354 0.21 20.83 -8.37
CA LYS A 354 0.55 22.08 -7.67
C LYS A 354 0.58 23.29 -8.57
N GLU A 355 0.35 23.11 -9.86
CA GLU A 355 0.37 24.16 -10.88
C GLU A 355 1.67 24.97 -10.89
N LYS A 356 2.80 24.28 -10.78
CA LYS A 356 4.13 24.86 -10.75
C LYS A 356 5.05 24.25 -11.81
N LYS A 357 5.93 25.08 -12.34
CA LYS A 357 7.02 24.62 -13.23
C LYS A 357 8.19 24.14 -12.39
N GLU A 358 8.74 22.99 -12.77
CA GLU A 358 9.93 22.41 -12.19
C GLU A 358 11.00 22.19 -13.25
N ARG A 359 12.25 22.25 -12.85
CA ARG A 359 13.37 21.92 -13.73
C ARG A 359 14.04 20.63 -13.23
N VAL A 360 14.10 19.63 -14.09
CA VAL A 360 14.79 18.37 -13.82
C VAL A 360 16.24 18.52 -14.26
N GLY A 361 17.14 18.70 -13.30
CA GLY A 361 18.58 18.86 -13.56
C GLY A 361 19.25 17.51 -13.78
N ARG A 362 19.43 16.75 -12.71
CA ARG A 362 20.07 15.44 -12.70
C ARG A 362 19.05 14.34 -12.53
N MET A 363 19.25 13.25 -13.23
CA MET A 363 18.48 12.00 -13.07
C MET A 363 19.43 10.85 -12.83
N VAL A 364 19.03 9.93 -11.97
CA VAL A 364 19.81 8.74 -11.63
C VAL A 364 18.95 7.49 -11.76
N GLN A 365 19.63 6.39 -12.10
CA GLN A 365 19.04 5.06 -12.08
C GLN A 365 19.77 4.21 -11.05
N MET A 366 19.01 3.41 -10.32
CA MET A 366 19.56 2.55 -9.28
C MET A 366 19.91 1.19 -9.85
N HIS A 367 21.18 0.79 -9.66
CA HIS A 367 21.69 -0.54 -9.96
C HIS A 367 22.24 -1.14 -8.67
N SER A 368 21.42 -1.90 -7.95
CA SER A 368 21.83 -2.42 -6.65
C SER A 368 22.17 -1.26 -5.68
N ASN A 369 23.37 -1.24 -5.13
CA ASN A 369 23.85 -0.14 -4.25
C ASN A 369 24.49 1.03 -5.00
N SER A 370 24.61 0.94 -6.32
CA SER A 370 25.20 1.99 -7.13
C SER A 370 24.15 2.86 -7.81
N ARG A 371 24.51 4.11 -8.04
CA ARG A 371 23.72 5.07 -8.79
C ARG A 371 24.42 5.39 -10.08
N GLU A 372 23.68 5.29 -11.17
CA GLU A 372 24.16 5.69 -12.49
C GLU A 372 23.44 6.97 -12.91
N GLU A 373 24.20 8.00 -13.27
CA GLU A 373 23.62 9.21 -13.84
C GLU A 373 23.17 8.95 -15.28
N ILE A 374 21.91 9.28 -15.55
CA ILE A 374 21.31 9.09 -16.87
C ILE A 374 20.88 10.43 -17.46
N LYS A 375 20.84 10.50 -18.79
CA LYS A 375 20.48 11.72 -19.52
C LYS A 375 19.04 11.74 -20.01
N GLU A 376 18.43 10.58 -20.15
CA GLU A 376 17.04 10.44 -20.59
C GLU A 376 16.34 9.27 -19.91
N VAL A 377 15.04 9.41 -19.74
CA VAL A 377 14.14 8.34 -19.26
C VAL A 377 13.03 8.18 -20.30
N LEU A 378 12.86 6.97 -20.78
CA LEU A 378 11.89 6.62 -21.81
C LEU A 378 10.57 6.16 -21.21
N ALA A 379 9.49 6.16 -22.01
CA ALA A 379 8.18 5.67 -21.59
C ALA A 379 8.26 4.23 -21.03
N GLY A 380 7.59 3.99 -19.92
CA GLY A 380 7.59 2.70 -19.24
C GLY A 380 8.74 2.48 -18.26
N ASP A 381 9.66 3.42 -18.13
CA ASP A 381 10.81 3.28 -17.24
C ASP A 381 10.64 4.02 -15.91
N ILE A 382 11.45 3.63 -14.95
CA ILE A 382 11.48 4.17 -13.58
C ILE A 382 12.87 4.75 -13.33
N ALA A 383 12.91 5.96 -12.80
CA ALA A 383 14.15 6.65 -12.43
C ALA A 383 13.92 7.59 -11.25
N ALA A 384 14.99 8.24 -10.79
CA ALA A 384 14.92 9.26 -9.76
C ALA A 384 15.48 10.60 -10.26
N ALA A 385 14.82 11.69 -9.92
CA ALA A 385 15.29 13.04 -10.15
C ALA A 385 15.89 13.61 -8.87
N VAL A 386 17.00 14.31 -9.01
CA VAL A 386 17.72 14.94 -7.89
C VAL A 386 17.29 16.41 -7.77
N GLY A 387 16.94 16.82 -6.55
CA GLY A 387 16.79 18.22 -6.20
C GLY A 387 15.49 18.90 -6.63
N LEU A 388 14.42 18.16 -6.89
CA LEU A 388 13.09 18.76 -7.07
C LEU A 388 12.58 19.29 -5.72
N LYS A 389 12.15 20.56 -5.70
CA LYS A 389 11.86 21.27 -4.44
C LYS A 389 10.42 21.13 -3.96
N ASP A 390 9.47 21.22 -4.88
CA ASP A 390 8.05 21.32 -4.55
C ASP A 390 7.24 20.07 -4.90
N VAL A 391 7.89 19.00 -5.33
CA VAL A 391 7.23 17.75 -5.69
C VAL A 391 6.99 16.91 -4.44
N THR A 392 5.77 16.42 -4.29
CA THR A 392 5.40 15.46 -3.24
C THR A 392 4.90 14.15 -3.85
N THR A 393 4.83 13.10 -3.04
CA THR A 393 4.35 11.79 -3.50
C THR A 393 2.91 11.91 -4.03
N GLY A 394 2.69 11.33 -5.20
CA GLY A 394 1.41 11.39 -5.90
C GLY A 394 1.28 12.53 -6.90
N ASP A 395 2.25 13.44 -6.97
CA ASP A 395 2.25 14.52 -7.95
C ASP A 395 2.51 13.99 -9.37
N THR A 396 1.91 14.66 -10.34
CA THR A 396 2.12 14.38 -11.76
C THR A 396 3.11 15.38 -12.35
N LEU A 397 4.12 14.87 -13.03
CA LEU A 397 5.04 15.66 -13.86
C LEU A 397 4.66 15.44 -15.33
N CYS A 398 4.45 16.51 -16.08
CA CYS A 398 3.98 16.41 -17.45
C CYS A 398 4.51 17.53 -18.35
N ASP A 399 4.18 17.41 -19.65
CA ASP A 399 4.43 18.46 -20.62
C ASP A 399 3.53 19.66 -20.30
N ILE A 400 4.11 20.84 -20.24
CA ILE A 400 3.38 22.08 -19.95
C ILE A 400 2.34 22.44 -21.02
N ASP A 401 2.60 22.06 -22.26
CA ASP A 401 1.71 22.35 -23.39
C ASP A 401 0.53 21.38 -23.48
N LYS A 402 0.64 20.21 -22.84
CA LYS A 402 -0.41 19.19 -22.75
C LYS A 402 -0.53 18.65 -21.32
N PRO A 403 -0.96 19.49 -20.37
CA PRO A 403 -1.02 19.12 -18.99
C PRO A 403 -2.10 18.06 -18.72
N ILE A 404 -1.81 17.14 -17.82
CA ILE A 404 -2.72 16.12 -17.32
C ILE A 404 -2.43 15.88 -15.85
N VAL A 405 -3.45 15.60 -15.07
CA VAL A 405 -3.33 15.10 -13.70
C VAL A 405 -3.63 13.62 -13.74
N LEU A 406 -2.63 12.77 -13.49
CA LEU A 406 -2.81 11.35 -13.38
C LEU A 406 -3.59 11.02 -12.08
N GLU A 407 -4.20 9.86 -12.01
CA GLU A 407 -4.95 9.44 -10.84
C GLU A 407 -4.10 9.56 -9.57
N ARG A 408 -4.63 10.27 -8.57
CA ARG A 408 -3.93 10.48 -7.30
C ARG A 408 -3.93 9.21 -6.46
N MET A 409 -2.84 9.01 -5.71
CA MET A 409 -2.79 8.00 -4.67
C MET A 409 -3.66 8.44 -3.48
N GLU A 410 -4.46 7.52 -2.96
CA GLU A 410 -5.19 7.70 -1.70
C GLU A 410 -4.32 7.22 -0.56
N PHE A 411 -4.20 8.02 0.49
CA PHE A 411 -3.40 7.69 1.65
C PHE A 411 -4.30 7.53 2.88
N PRO A 412 -4.10 6.47 3.69
CA PRO A 412 -4.89 6.30 4.90
C PRO A 412 -4.58 7.37 5.94
N GLU A 413 -5.58 7.75 6.71
CA GLU A 413 -5.40 8.66 7.84
C GLU A 413 -4.62 7.97 8.97
N PRO A 414 -3.70 8.69 9.64
CA PRO A 414 -3.00 8.14 10.80
C PRO A 414 -3.96 7.81 11.94
N VAL A 415 -3.65 6.78 12.71
CA VAL A 415 -4.52 6.30 13.80
C VAL A 415 -3.90 6.42 15.18
N ILE A 416 -2.61 6.68 15.27
CA ILE A 416 -1.87 6.80 16.53
C ILE A 416 -1.05 8.10 16.55
N SER A 417 -0.97 8.73 17.71
CA SER A 417 -0.20 9.96 17.89
C SER A 417 0.67 9.89 19.15
N VAL A 418 1.85 10.50 19.08
CA VAL A 418 2.74 10.68 20.23
C VAL A 418 3.24 12.13 20.28
N ALA A 419 3.46 12.64 21.49
CA ALA A 419 4.14 13.90 21.66
C ALA A 419 5.66 13.70 21.59
N VAL A 420 6.35 14.58 20.90
CA VAL A 420 7.81 14.57 20.75
C VAL A 420 8.38 15.88 21.27
N GLU A 421 9.33 15.79 22.19
CA GLU A 421 10.01 16.96 22.74
C GLU A 421 11.52 16.89 22.49
N PRO A 422 12.16 17.95 21.99
CA PRO A 422 13.61 17.97 21.84
C PRO A 422 14.27 17.93 23.21
N LYS A 423 15.39 17.20 23.35
CA LYS A 423 16.15 17.12 24.60
C LYS A 423 16.91 18.40 24.91
N SER A 424 17.18 19.23 23.91
CA SER A 424 17.92 20.50 24.07
C SER A 424 17.39 21.58 23.12
N LYS A 425 17.71 22.84 23.41
CA LYS A 425 17.34 23.96 22.52
C LYS A 425 17.92 23.85 21.09
N PRO A 426 19.19 23.46 20.89
CA PRO A 426 19.70 23.22 19.54
C PRO A 426 18.96 22.13 18.78
N ASP A 427 18.42 21.14 19.48
CA ASP A 427 17.64 20.06 18.85
C ASP A 427 16.26 20.52 18.35
N GLN A 428 15.73 21.64 18.85
CA GLN A 428 14.41 22.14 18.47
C GLN A 428 14.35 22.54 16.99
N GLU A 429 15.34 23.29 16.50
CA GLU A 429 15.41 23.69 15.09
C GLU A 429 15.68 22.47 14.19
N LYS A 430 16.61 21.63 14.61
CA LYS A 430 16.92 20.37 13.89
C LYS A 430 15.73 19.45 13.82
N MET A 431 14.96 19.35 14.90
CA MET A 431 13.74 18.53 14.96
C MET A 431 12.69 19.03 13.96
N GLY A 432 12.46 20.33 13.89
CA GLY A 432 11.53 20.92 12.91
C GLY A 432 11.90 20.59 11.48
N ILE A 433 13.18 20.70 11.14
CA ILE A 433 13.70 20.36 9.80
C ILE A 433 13.57 18.85 9.54
N ALA A 434 13.95 18.03 10.49
CA ALA A 434 13.87 16.57 10.36
C ALA A 434 12.43 16.09 10.17
N LEU A 435 11.50 16.57 10.98
CA LEU A 435 10.09 16.24 10.87
C LEU A 435 9.47 16.71 9.56
N GLY A 436 9.84 17.89 9.10
CA GLY A 436 9.42 18.41 7.80
C GLY A 436 9.87 17.52 6.64
N LYS A 437 11.10 17.06 6.65
CA LYS A 437 11.62 16.13 5.62
C LYS A 437 10.96 14.76 5.69
N LEU A 438 10.77 14.20 6.88
CA LEU A 438 10.10 12.91 7.06
C LEU A 438 8.64 12.97 6.63
N ALA A 439 7.92 14.06 6.92
CA ALA A 439 6.56 14.27 6.47
C ALA A 439 6.45 14.42 4.94
N GLN A 440 7.47 14.98 4.30
CA GLN A 440 7.54 15.08 2.85
C GLN A 440 7.75 13.70 2.19
N GLU A 441 8.53 12.83 2.82
CA GLU A 441 8.76 11.45 2.33
C GLU A 441 7.55 10.55 2.51
N ASP A 442 6.81 10.70 3.60
CA ASP A 442 5.74 9.81 4.02
C ASP A 442 4.41 10.55 4.22
N PRO A 443 3.47 10.46 3.28
CA PRO A 443 2.16 11.12 3.39
C PRO A 443 1.26 10.57 4.50
N SER A 444 1.51 9.37 5.04
CA SER A 444 0.79 8.82 6.19
C SER A 444 1.31 9.33 7.53
N PHE A 445 2.44 10.02 7.51
CA PHE A 445 3.03 10.66 8.68
C PHE A 445 2.63 12.13 8.72
N ARG A 446 2.12 12.56 9.85
CA ARG A 446 1.71 13.97 10.05
C ARG A 446 2.36 14.57 11.27
N VAL A 447 2.64 15.86 11.19
CA VAL A 447 3.23 16.66 12.26
C VAL A 447 2.29 17.83 12.55
N LYS A 448 1.94 18.02 13.82
CA LYS A 448 1.10 19.12 14.29
C LYS A 448 1.72 19.71 15.55
N THR A 449 1.70 21.02 15.65
CA THR A 449 2.00 21.71 16.91
C THR A 449 0.69 21.97 17.65
N ASP A 450 0.61 21.52 18.89
CA ASP A 450 -0.51 21.81 19.78
C ASP A 450 -0.40 23.27 20.25
N GLU A 451 -1.36 24.09 19.89
CA GLU A 451 -1.35 25.52 20.22
C GLU A 451 -1.51 25.79 21.73
N GLU A 452 -2.18 24.90 22.45
CA GLU A 452 -2.40 25.06 23.89
C GLU A 452 -1.18 24.67 24.72
N THR A 453 -0.55 23.54 24.36
CA THR A 453 0.58 22.98 25.11
C THR A 453 1.95 23.35 24.54
N GLY A 454 2.01 23.81 23.30
CA GLY A 454 3.24 24.03 22.55
C GLY A 454 3.99 22.76 22.18
N GLN A 455 3.40 21.59 22.41
CA GLN A 455 4.01 20.30 22.10
C GLN A 455 3.94 20.00 20.61
N THR A 456 4.95 19.34 20.09
CA THR A 456 4.93 18.77 18.74
C THR A 456 4.36 17.37 18.80
N ILE A 457 3.29 17.14 18.06
CA ILE A 457 2.60 15.84 17.99
C ILE A 457 2.88 15.24 16.61
N ILE A 458 3.36 13.99 16.60
CA ILE A 458 3.52 13.19 15.39
C ILE A 458 2.48 12.09 15.35
N SER A 459 1.94 11.84 14.17
CA SER A 459 0.90 10.85 13.94
C SER A 459 1.30 9.88 12.84
N GLY A 460 0.99 8.62 13.01
CA GLY A 460 1.33 7.56 12.07
C GLY A 460 0.38 6.37 12.12
N MET A 461 0.72 5.33 11.39
CA MET A 461 -0.12 4.14 11.18
C MET A 461 0.01 3.08 12.27
N GLY A 462 1.02 3.15 13.11
CA GLY A 462 1.24 2.21 14.20
C GLY A 462 2.47 2.53 15.02
N GLU A 463 2.67 1.79 16.12
CA GLU A 463 3.81 1.99 17.03
C GLU A 463 5.16 1.79 16.31
N LEU A 464 5.28 0.74 15.50
CA LEU A 464 6.50 0.47 14.75
C LEU A 464 6.80 1.58 13.74
N HIS A 465 5.79 2.11 13.07
CA HIS A 465 5.94 3.23 12.14
C HIS A 465 6.53 4.46 12.84
N LEU A 466 5.96 4.86 13.98
CA LEU A 466 6.46 6.00 14.73
C LEU A 466 7.84 5.76 15.35
N ASP A 467 8.10 4.57 15.85
CA ASP A 467 9.42 4.17 16.39
C ASP A 467 10.52 4.31 15.34
N ILE A 468 10.26 3.85 14.12
CA ILE A 468 11.22 3.93 13.02
C ILE A 468 11.48 5.39 12.65
N LEU A 469 10.45 6.22 12.58
CA LEU A 469 10.59 7.63 12.25
C LEU A 469 11.41 8.39 13.32
N VAL A 470 11.16 8.12 14.59
CA VAL A 470 11.92 8.72 15.70
C VAL A 470 13.39 8.25 15.69
N ASP A 471 13.63 6.99 15.42
CA ASP A 471 14.99 6.46 15.31
C ASP A 471 15.73 7.04 14.10
N ARG A 472 15.03 7.29 12.99
CA ARG A 472 15.57 8.01 11.83
C ARG A 472 15.96 9.45 12.16
N MET A 473 15.15 10.17 12.97
CA MET A 473 15.54 11.50 13.43
C MET A 473 16.87 11.48 14.16
N ARG A 474 17.08 10.51 15.02
CA ARG A 474 18.35 10.35 15.76
C ARG A 474 19.51 10.01 14.84
N ARG A 475 19.36 9.02 13.97
CA ARG A 475 20.44 8.49 13.12
C ARG A 475 20.79 9.38 11.94
N GLU A 476 19.77 9.85 11.20
CA GLU A 476 19.97 10.60 9.96
C GLU A 476 20.10 12.10 10.18
N PHE A 477 19.41 12.65 11.17
CA PHE A 477 19.34 14.07 11.43
C PHE A 477 20.06 14.52 12.72
N SER A 478 20.62 13.58 13.48
CA SER A 478 21.27 13.83 14.76
C SER A 478 20.42 14.62 15.75
N VAL A 479 19.13 14.28 15.81
CA VAL A 479 18.15 14.88 16.72
C VAL A 479 17.79 13.88 17.81
N GLU A 480 18.02 14.26 19.06
CA GLU A 480 17.52 13.51 20.20
C GLU A 480 16.24 14.12 20.74
N ALA A 481 15.23 13.29 20.93
CA ALA A 481 13.92 13.70 21.41
C ALA A 481 13.38 12.74 22.48
N ASN A 482 12.61 13.28 23.42
CA ASN A 482 11.81 12.50 24.36
C ASN A 482 10.43 12.23 23.74
N ILE A 483 9.95 11.00 23.91
CA ILE A 483 8.67 10.56 23.34
C ILE A 483 7.69 10.35 24.48
N GLY A 484 6.52 10.96 24.35
CA GLY A 484 5.39 10.76 25.26
C GLY A 484 4.68 9.42 25.05
N LYS A 485 3.67 9.15 25.86
CA LYS A 485 2.85 7.95 25.71
C LYS A 485 2.03 8.02 24.44
N PRO A 486 1.83 6.89 23.73
CA PRO A 486 0.96 6.84 22.57
C PRO A 486 -0.46 7.30 22.90
N GLN A 487 -1.04 8.10 22.01
CA GLN A 487 -2.41 8.56 22.09
C GLN A 487 -3.18 8.08 20.86
N VAL A 488 -4.43 7.71 21.07
CA VAL A 488 -5.31 7.23 20.03
C VAL A 488 -6.00 8.42 19.35
N ALA A 489 -6.08 8.40 18.05
CA ALA A 489 -6.86 9.37 17.29
C ALA A 489 -8.34 8.95 17.27
N TYR A 490 -9.11 9.51 18.20
CA TYR A 490 -10.56 9.31 18.25
C TYR A 490 -11.27 10.10 17.17
N ARG A 491 -12.54 9.78 16.96
CA ARG A 491 -13.46 10.50 16.08
C ARG A 491 -14.80 10.68 16.77
N GLU A 492 -15.68 11.46 16.17
CA GLU A 492 -17.03 11.68 16.68
C GLU A 492 -18.04 11.33 15.60
N ALA A 493 -19.25 11.01 16.00
CA ALA A 493 -20.39 10.79 15.11
C ALA A 493 -21.69 11.18 15.80
N ILE A 494 -22.77 11.30 15.02
CA ILE A 494 -24.11 11.50 15.53
C ILE A 494 -24.94 10.23 15.35
N ARG A 495 -25.87 9.97 16.29
CA ARG A 495 -26.82 8.86 16.22
C ARG A 495 -28.16 9.24 15.64
N ASN A 496 -28.60 10.46 15.93
CA ASN A 496 -29.98 10.90 15.72
C ASN A 496 -30.08 11.87 14.54
N THR A 497 -31.21 11.82 13.86
CA THR A 497 -31.61 12.88 12.93
C THR A 497 -32.20 14.04 13.74
N SER A 498 -31.74 15.26 13.50
CA SER A 498 -32.21 16.45 14.14
C SER A 498 -32.28 17.65 13.21
N GLU A 499 -33.28 18.51 13.42
CA GLU A 499 -33.38 19.79 12.71
C GLU A 499 -32.94 20.89 13.70
N ILE A 500 -31.89 21.61 13.34
CA ILE A 500 -31.20 22.53 14.23
C ILE A 500 -31.17 23.94 13.62
N GLU A 501 -31.51 24.93 14.44
CA GLU A 501 -31.42 26.35 14.14
C GLU A 501 -30.02 26.87 14.51
N GLY A 502 -29.37 27.55 13.57
CA GLY A 502 -28.18 28.37 13.80
C GLY A 502 -28.48 29.83 13.50
N LYS A 503 -28.39 30.68 14.50
CA LYS A 503 -28.67 32.11 14.36
C LYS A 503 -27.54 32.93 14.97
N PHE A 504 -26.89 33.72 14.15
CA PHE A 504 -25.85 34.65 14.58
C PHE A 504 -26.26 36.07 14.29
N VAL A 505 -26.45 36.86 15.36
CA VAL A 505 -26.78 38.25 15.28
C VAL A 505 -25.82 39.05 16.17
N ARG A 506 -25.13 40.00 15.59
CA ARG A 506 -24.23 40.91 16.28
C ARG A 506 -24.45 42.34 15.83
N GLN A 507 -24.72 43.23 16.77
CA GLN A 507 -24.78 44.65 16.52
C GLN A 507 -23.77 45.36 17.44
N SER A 508 -22.78 46.05 16.86
CA SER A 508 -21.80 46.85 17.59
C SER A 508 -21.52 48.13 16.81
N GLY A 509 -22.23 49.17 17.12
CA GLY A 509 -21.91 50.55 16.72
C GLY A 509 -21.58 50.80 15.24
N GLY A 510 -22.36 50.25 14.31
CA GLY A 510 -22.13 50.34 12.86
C GLY A 510 -22.91 49.29 12.09
N ARG A 511 -22.35 48.79 10.98
CA ARG A 511 -22.93 47.67 10.24
C ARG A 511 -22.93 46.41 11.10
N GLY A 512 -24.09 45.82 11.35
CA GLY A 512 -24.24 44.60 12.13
C GLY A 512 -23.88 43.33 11.33
N GLN A 513 -24.05 42.16 11.96
CA GLN A 513 -23.93 40.87 11.32
C GLN A 513 -25.22 40.05 11.59
N TYR A 514 -25.71 39.41 10.53
CA TYR A 514 -26.91 38.56 10.62
C TYR A 514 -26.76 37.35 9.74
N GLY A 515 -26.80 36.15 10.32
CA GLY A 515 -26.88 34.88 9.65
C GLY A 515 -27.87 33.96 10.35
N HIS A 516 -28.75 33.32 9.59
CA HIS A 516 -29.77 32.44 10.13
C HIS A 516 -30.04 31.26 9.21
N VAL A 517 -29.87 30.07 9.74
CA VAL A 517 -30.02 28.80 8.99
C VAL A 517 -30.78 27.77 9.82
N TRP A 518 -31.55 26.94 9.12
CA TRP A 518 -32.09 25.70 9.61
C TRP A 518 -31.50 24.55 8.85
N VAL A 519 -30.85 23.64 9.56
CA VAL A 519 -30.12 22.49 8.96
C VAL A 519 -30.64 21.20 9.59
N LYS A 520 -30.97 20.25 8.73
CA LYS A 520 -31.27 18.87 9.12
C LYS A 520 -29.97 18.06 9.10
N PHE A 521 -29.53 17.62 10.24
CA PHE A 521 -28.39 16.76 10.40
C PHE A 521 -28.83 15.31 10.59
N GLU A 522 -28.23 14.40 9.87
CA GLU A 522 -28.51 12.97 9.97
C GLU A 522 -27.23 12.14 9.71
N PRO A 523 -27.17 10.89 10.24
CA PRO A 523 -26.11 9.98 9.86
C PRO A 523 -26.14 9.71 8.36
N GLY A 524 -24.97 9.78 7.70
CA GLY A 524 -24.80 9.40 6.30
C GLY A 524 -24.86 7.88 6.09
N GLU A 525 -24.85 7.45 4.85
CA GLU A 525 -24.85 6.01 4.49
C GLU A 525 -23.58 5.31 4.98
N ASP A 526 -22.43 5.95 4.81
CA ASP A 526 -21.14 5.46 5.31
C ASP A 526 -20.81 6.12 6.63
N SER A 527 -20.91 5.37 7.74
CA SER A 527 -20.61 5.83 9.09
C SER A 527 -19.15 6.22 9.34
N ASN A 528 -18.24 5.84 8.46
CA ASN A 528 -16.80 6.14 8.53
C ASN A 528 -16.35 7.15 7.46
N ALA A 529 -17.27 7.74 6.70
CA ALA A 529 -16.94 8.74 5.68
C ALA A 529 -16.39 10.03 6.32
N GLU A 530 -15.27 10.50 5.81
CA GLU A 530 -14.57 11.69 6.34
C GLU A 530 -15.17 13.02 5.86
N GLY A 531 -15.84 13.06 4.76
CA GLY A 531 -16.41 14.27 4.17
C GLY A 531 -17.82 14.56 4.63
N LEU A 532 -18.26 15.81 4.39
CA LEU A 532 -19.64 16.23 4.57
C LEU A 532 -20.46 15.88 3.32
N GLU A 533 -21.56 15.17 3.51
CA GLU A 533 -22.61 15.05 2.49
C GLU A 533 -23.56 16.25 2.64
N PHE A 534 -23.40 17.26 1.81
CA PHE A 534 -24.18 18.49 1.89
C PHE A 534 -25.28 18.53 0.82
N VAL A 535 -26.50 18.79 1.26
CA VAL A 535 -27.67 18.93 0.37
C VAL A 535 -28.29 20.30 0.57
N ASN A 536 -28.60 20.96 -0.52
CA ASN A 536 -29.31 22.25 -0.51
C ASN A 536 -30.77 22.04 -0.94
N GLU A 537 -31.68 22.26 0.00
CA GLU A 537 -33.14 22.21 -0.24
C GLU A 537 -33.82 23.58 -0.02
N ILE A 538 -33.09 24.67 -0.14
CA ILE A 538 -33.65 26.02 0.02
C ILE A 538 -34.67 26.30 -1.09
N VAL A 539 -35.85 26.75 -0.67
CA VAL A 539 -36.94 27.15 -1.53
C VAL A 539 -37.26 28.65 -1.30
N GLY A 540 -37.53 29.38 -2.39
CA GLY A 540 -37.93 30.76 -2.32
C GLY A 540 -36.85 31.75 -1.91
N GLY A 541 -35.58 31.34 -1.93
CA GLY A 541 -34.43 32.22 -1.64
C GLY A 541 -34.33 32.70 -0.20
N THR A 542 -34.86 31.94 0.75
CA THR A 542 -34.79 32.26 2.20
C THR A 542 -33.37 32.41 2.70
N VAL A 543 -32.43 31.66 2.11
CA VAL A 543 -30.99 31.89 2.19
C VAL A 543 -30.50 32.22 0.79
N PRO A 544 -29.91 33.39 0.55
CA PRO A 544 -29.37 33.76 -0.77
C PRO A 544 -28.33 32.77 -1.26
N ARG A 545 -28.35 32.48 -2.56
CA ARG A 545 -27.41 31.50 -3.18
C ARG A 545 -25.94 31.80 -2.91
N GLU A 546 -25.57 33.07 -2.82
CA GLU A 546 -24.21 33.53 -2.56
C GLU A 546 -23.68 33.11 -1.19
N TYR A 547 -24.57 32.84 -0.20
CA TYR A 547 -24.21 32.46 1.17
C TYR A 547 -24.24 30.95 1.42
N ILE A 548 -24.79 30.16 0.51
CA ILE A 548 -24.87 28.70 0.68
C ILE A 548 -23.47 28.04 0.76
N PRO A 549 -22.48 28.42 -0.06
CA PRO A 549 -21.11 27.90 0.12
C PRO A 549 -20.50 28.22 1.48
N ALA A 550 -20.82 29.38 2.06
CA ALA A 550 -20.36 29.75 3.39
C ALA A 550 -20.99 28.88 4.48
N VAL A 551 -22.25 28.48 4.33
CA VAL A 551 -22.93 27.54 5.23
C VAL A 551 -22.25 26.17 5.20
N GLN A 552 -22.02 25.65 4.01
CA GLN A 552 -21.29 24.37 3.83
C GLN A 552 -19.92 24.42 4.48
N LYS A 553 -19.15 25.46 4.21
CA LYS A 553 -17.82 25.66 4.78
C LYS A 553 -17.84 25.76 6.32
N GLY A 554 -18.81 26.45 6.87
CA GLY A 554 -18.99 26.54 8.32
C GLY A 554 -19.26 25.19 8.98
N ILE A 555 -20.05 24.34 8.36
CA ILE A 555 -20.32 22.98 8.82
C ILE A 555 -19.04 22.13 8.70
N GLU A 556 -18.36 22.18 7.57
CA GLU A 556 -17.12 21.42 7.33
C GLU A 556 -16.01 21.77 8.32
N GLU A 557 -15.81 23.05 8.60
CA GLU A 557 -14.80 23.50 9.58
C GLU A 557 -15.16 23.03 10.99
N GLN A 558 -16.43 23.10 11.37
CA GLN A 558 -16.86 22.60 12.69
C GLN A 558 -16.77 21.08 12.80
N MET A 559 -17.00 20.34 11.73
CA MET A 559 -16.75 18.90 11.69
C MET A 559 -15.31 18.57 12.04
N GLN A 560 -14.35 19.30 11.50
CA GLN A 560 -12.92 19.07 11.77
C GLN A 560 -12.56 19.40 13.23
N ASN A 561 -13.21 20.38 13.82
CA ASN A 561 -12.99 20.79 15.22
C ASN A 561 -13.75 19.94 16.23
N GLY A 562 -14.71 19.13 15.77
CA GLY A 562 -15.57 18.32 16.63
C GLY A 562 -16.63 19.11 17.40
N VAL A 563 -17.51 18.39 18.05
CA VAL A 563 -18.62 18.97 18.85
C VAL A 563 -18.65 18.42 20.28
N LEU A 564 -17.99 17.31 20.54
CA LEU A 564 -18.05 16.59 21.81
C LEU A 564 -16.74 16.67 22.60
N ALA A 565 -15.64 16.33 21.97
CA ALA A 565 -14.32 16.24 22.60
C ALA A 565 -13.18 16.80 21.73
N GLY A 566 -13.51 17.52 20.66
CA GLY A 566 -12.53 18.12 19.76
C GLY A 566 -11.99 17.20 18.66
N TYR A 567 -12.60 16.05 18.43
CA TYR A 567 -12.23 15.12 17.39
C TYR A 567 -13.10 15.26 16.13
N PRO A 568 -12.58 15.04 14.93
CA PRO A 568 -13.36 15.16 13.70
C PRO A 568 -14.63 14.30 13.69
N LEU A 569 -15.73 14.86 13.18
CA LEU A 569 -16.98 14.13 12.93
C LEU A 569 -16.88 13.30 11.65
N LEU A 570 -17.35 12.05 11.71
CA LEU A 570 -17.47 11.14 10.58
C LEU A 570 -18.94 10.87 10.23
N GLY A 571 -19.20 10.56 8.97
CA GLY A 571 -20.49 10.09 8.50
C GLY A 571 -21.63 11.09 8.69
N LEU A 572 -21.39 12.38 8.47
CA LEU A 572 -22.41 13.43 8.64
C LEU A 572 -23.04 13.81 7.29
N LYS A 573 -24.35 13.83 7.27
CA LYS A 573 -25.16 14.42 6.20
C LYS A 573 -25.90 15.64 6.75
N ALA A 574 -25.75 16.76 6.05
CA ALA A 574 -26.43 18.01 6.40
C ALA A 574 -27.28 18.51 5.23
N THR A 575 -28.54 18.80 5.48
CA THR A 575 -29.48 19.37 4.53
C THR A 575 -29.88 20.75 4.99
N LEU A 576 -29.47 21.78 4.24
CA LEU A 576 -29.90 23.15 4.46
C LEU A 576 -31.29 23.34 3.82
N PHE A 577 -32.32 23.55 4.64
CA PHE A 577 -33.69 23.58 4.14
C PHE A 577 -34.42 24.90 4.41
N ASP A 578 -33.97 25.74 5.36
CA ASP A 578 -34.59 27.04 5.66
C ASP A 578 -33.58 28.01 6.28
N GLY A 579 -34.02 29.24 6.47
CA GLY A 579 -33.24 30.30 7.06
C GLY A 579 -33.85 31.66 6.81
N SER A 580 -33.13 32.71 7.13
CA SER A 580 -33.51 34.09 6.80
C SER A 580 -32.27 34.97 6.64
N PHE A 581 -32.43 36.09 6.01
CA PHE A 581 -31.36 37.06 5.81
C PHE A 581 -31.83 38.48 6.09
N HIS A 582 -30.86 39.36 6.31
CA HIS A 582 -31.09 40.81 6.48
C HIS A 582 -30.41 41.55 5.35
N ASP A 583 -31.11 42.44 4.69
CA ASP A 583 -30.62 43.12 3.47
C ASP A 583 -29.31 43.89 3.66
N VAL A 584 -29.01 44.37 4.84
CA VAL A 584 -27.80 45.15 5.14
C VAL A 584 -26.77 44.38 5.94
N ASP A 585 -27.18 43.59 6.93
CA ASP A 585 -26.28 42.98 7.90
C ASP A 585 -25.85 41.54 7.56
N SER A 586 -26.44 40.95 6.54
CA SER A 586 -26.05 39.58 6.13
C SER A 586 -24.76 39.60 5.27
N ASN A 587 -23.86 38.70 5.56
CA ASN A 587 -22.63 38.46 4.82
C ASN A 587 -22.19 37.01 4.93
N GLU A 588 -21.18 36.60 4.16
CA GLU A 588 -20.66 35.25 4.18
C GLU A 588 -20.18 34.79 5.56
N MET A 589 -19.48 35.66 6.27
CA MET A 589 -18.96 35.36 7.61
C MET A 589 -20.09 35.07 8.61
N ALA A 590 -21.17 35.86 8.56
CA ALA A 590 -22.33 35.68 9.47
C ALA A 590 -23.01 34.32 9.24
N PHE A 591 -23.18 33.89 7.98
CA PHE A 591 -23.74 32.60 7.63
C PHE A 591 -22.80 31.43 7.97
N LYS A 592 -21.50 31.61 7.81
CA LYS A 592 -20.50 30.65 8.23
C LYS A 592 -20.53 30.42 9.74
N VAL A 593 -20.61 31.49 10.53
CA VAL A 593 -20.71 31.41 11.97
C VAL A 593 -22.04 30.79 12.41
N ALA A 594 -23.16 31.14 11.76
CA ALA A 594 -24.45 30.55 12.03
C ALA A 594 -24.50 29.06 11.80
N ALA A 595 -23.90 28.62 10.68
CA ALA A 595 -23.75 27.19 10.36
C ALA A 595 -22.88 26.44 11.38
N SER A 596 -21.78 27.05 11.79
CA SER A 596 -20.91 26.51 12.84
C SER A 596 -21.64 26.38 14.19
N MET A 597 -22.44 27.37 14.54
CA MET A 597 -23.28 27.36 15.78
C MET A 597 -24.32 26.24 15.73
N ALA A 598 -24.97 26.04 14.59
CA ALA A 598 -25.92 24.94 14.40
C ALA A 598 -25.22 23.57 14.55
N THR A 599 -24.04 23.40 13.96
CA THR A 599 -23.26 22.17 14.05
C THR A 599 -22.81 21.86 15.49
N LYS A 600 -22.42 22.86 16.27
CA LYS A 600 -22.06 22.70 17.70
C LYS A 600 -23.20 22.16 18.57
N LYS A 601 -24.43 22.44 18.22
CA LYS A 601 -25.60 21.93 18.94
C LYS A 601 -25.81 20.43 18.80
N LEU A 602 -25.11 19.79 17.83
CA LEU A 602 -25.10 18.32 17.67
C LEU A 602 -24.56 17.59 18.90
N ALA A 603 -23.76 18.23 19.72
CA ALA A 603 -23.27 17.64 20.97
C ALA A 603 -24.43 17.16 21.87
N GLN A 604 -25.54 17.89 21.87
CA GLN A 604 -26.72 17.59 22.70
C GLN A 604 -27.89 17.04 21.87
N GLU A 605 -28.22 17.70 20.77
CA GLU A 605 -29.43 17.41 19.99
C GLU A 605 -29.20 16.26 18.96
N GLY A 606 -27.97 16.05 18.50
CA GLY A 606 -27.65 15.02 17.54
C GLY A 606 -27.32 13.65 18.13
N GLY A 607 -27.28 13.52 19.45
CA GLY A 607 -26.82 12.29 20.09
C GLY A 607 -25.37 11.98 19.75
N ALA A 608 -24.50 12.98 19.88
CA ALA A 608 -23.09 12.82 19.57
C ALA A 608 -22.40 11.75 20.41
N VAL A 609 -21.60 10.92 19.79
CA VAL A 609 -20.85 9.81 20.41
C VAL A 609 -19.40 9.85 19.99
N LEU A 610 -18.54 9.31 20.86
CA LEU A 610 -17.13 9.14 20.56
C LEU A 610 -16.90 7.84 19.83
N LEU A 611 -16.11 7.89 18.76
CA LEU A 611 -15.68 6.72 18.00
C LEU A 611 -14.21 6.40 18.32
N GLU A 612 -13.93 5.12 18.47
CA GLU A 612 -12.59 4.60 18.65
C GLU A 612 -12.16 3.75 17.44
N PRO A 613 -10.87 3.75 17.06
CA PRO A 613 -10.38 2.89 16.00
C PRO A 613 -10.35 1.44 16.45
N ILE A 614 -10.91 0.57 15.63
CA ILE A 614 -10.92 -0.88 15.82
C ILE A 614 -9.92 -1.51 14.86
N MET A 615 -9.08 -2.37 15.41
CA MET A 615 -8.04 -3.08 14.66
C MET A 615 -8.48 -4.51 14.38
N LYS A 616 -8.22 -4.97 13.16
CA LYS A 616 -8.31 -6.37 12.82
C LYS A 616 -7.02 -7.06 13.24
N VAL A 617 -7.12 -8.00 14.17
CA VAL A 617 -5.98 -8.72 14.74
C VAL A 617 -6.09 -10.18 14.38
N GLU A 618 -5.02 -10.75 13.83
CA GLU A 618 -4.89 -12.20 13.64
C GLU A 618 -3.68 -12.70 14.41
N VAL A 619 -3.88 -13.68 15.24
CA VAL A 619 -2.83 -14.31 16.04
C VAL A 619 -2.64 -15.74 15.58
N VAL A 620 -1.40 -16.11 15.30
CA VAL A 620 -1.01 -17.50 15.03
C VAL A 620 -0.23 -18.02 16.24
N THR A 621 -0.78 -19.01 16.91
CA THR A 621 -0.25 -19.53 18.17
C THR A 621 -0.24 -21.05 18.21
N PRO A 622 0.69 -21.69 18.95
CA PRO A 622 0.57 -23.11 19.28
C PRO A 622 -0.74 -23.39 20.01
N GLU A 623 -1.31 -24.55 19.77
CA GLU A 623 -2.60 -24.97 20.37
C GLU A 623 -2.59 -24.88 21.90
N VAL A 624 -1.49 -25.21 22.55
CA VAL A 624 -1.35 -25.16 24.01
C VAL A 624 -1.49 -23.74 24.58
N ASN A 625 -1.22 -22.71 23.79
CA ASN A 625 -1.32 -21.31 24.19
C ASN A 625 -2.62 -20.64 23.74
N MET A 626 -3.47 -21.33 23.00
CA MET A 626 -4.69 -20.75 22.42
C MET A 626 -5.63 -20.17 23.49
N GLY A 627 -5.82 -20.87 24.59
CA GLY A 627 -6.66 -20.40 25.70
C GLY A 627 -6.17 -19.10 26.32
N ASP A 628 -4.86 -18.99 26.54
CA ASP A 628 -4.24 -17.78 27.09
C ASP A 628 -4.35 -16.59 26.12
N VAL A 629 -4.16 -16.85 24.84
CA VAL A 629 -4.29 -15.83 23.78
C VAL A 629 -5.73 -15.32 23.66
N VAL A 630 -6.71 -16.21 23.63
CA VAL A 630 -8.14 -15.84 23.59
C VAL A 630 -8.54 -15.08 24.83
N GLY A 631 -8.11 -15.52 26.01
CA GLY A 631 -8.37 -14.86 27.29
C GLY A 631 -7.80 -13.43 27.32
N ASP A 632 -6.59 -13.24 26.84
CA ASP A 632 -5.97 -11.91 26.77
C ASP A 632 -6.66 -10.99 25.77
N LEU A 633 -7.04 -11.47 24.59
CA LEU A 633 -7.80 -10.70 23.61
C LEU A 633 -9.18 -10.28 24.16
N ASN A 634 -9.87 -11.18 24.87
CA ASN A 634 -11.13 -10.85 25.54
C ASN A 634 -10.94 -9.78 26.61
N ARG A 635 -9.87 -9.86 27.40
CA ARG A 635 -9.53 -8.84 28.40
C ARG A 635 -9.28 -7.46 27.75
N ARG A 636 -8.77 -7.44 26.53
CA ARG A 636 -8.54 -6.24 25.74
C ARG A 636 -9.78 -5.74 24.99
N ARG A 637 -10.95 -6.15 25.39
CA ARG A 637 -12.24 -5.85 24.74
C ARG A 637 -12.31 -6.35 23.29
N GLY A 638 -11.57 -7.39 22.97
CA GLY A 638 -11.57 -8.00 21.65
C GLY A 638 -12.85 -8.80 21.41
N LEU A 639 -13.33 -8.73 20.18
CA LEU A 639 -14.43 -9.55 19.68
C LEU A 639 -13.82 -10.67 18.82
N ILE A 640 -13.84 -11.90 19.29
CA ILE A 640 -13.31 -13.04 18.55
C ILE A 640 -14.26 -13.36 17.39
N GLY A 641 -13.77 -13.23 16.16
CA GLY A 641 -14.56 -13.46 14.95
C GLY A 641 -14.46 -14.88 14.39
N GLY A 642 -13.37 -15.57 14.70
CA GLY A 642 -13.17 -16.93 14.19
C GLY A 642 -11.88 -17.57 14.69
N MET A 643 -11.83 -18.89 14.60
CA MET A 643 -10.65 -19.68 14.85
C MET A 643 -10.50 -20.72 13.74
N SER A 644 -9.30 -20.89 13.25
CA SER A 644 -8.98 -21.86 12.21
C SER A 644 -7.64 -22.52 12.45
N ASP A 645 -7.37 -23.55 11.71
CA ASP A 645 -6.10 -24.26 11.76
C ASP A 645 -5.24 -23.89 10.56
N ASN A 646 -3.94 -23.74 10.79
CA ASN A 646 -2.97 -23.72 9.72
C ASN A 646 -1.76 -24.59 10.12
N PRO A 647 -0.85 -24.93 9.19
CA PRO A 647 0.32 -25.75 9.50
C PRO A 647 1.24 -25.16 10.57
N SER A 648 1.21 -23.85 10.77
CA SER A 648 2.00 -23.14 11.77
C SER A 648 1.35 -23.11 13.16
N GLY A 649 0.09 -23.55 13.30
CA GLY A 649 -0.64 -23.59 14.55
C GLY A 649 -2.11 -23.19 14.43
N LYS A 650 -2.67 -22.70 15.52
CA LYS A 650 -4.04 -22.16 15.57
C LYS A 650 -4.04 -20.70 15.16
N VAL A 651 -5.02 -20.31 14.38
CA VAL A 651 -5.24 -18.92 13.93
C VAL A 651 -6.46 -18.35 14.63
N ILE A 652 -6.30 -17.20 15.29
CA ILE A 652 -7.38 -16.51 16.00
C ILE A 652 -7.58 -15.15 15.33
N ASP A 653 -8.77 -14.93 14.79
CA ASP A 653 -9.18 -13.66 14.24
C ASP A 653 -10.00 -12.89 15.26
N ALA A 654 -9.66 -11.63 15.49
CA ALA A 654 -10.37 -10.75 16.42
C ALA A 654 -10.41 -9.31 15.93
N GLU A 655 -11.41 -8.58 16.39
CA GLU A 655 -11.48 -7.12 16.28
C GLU A 655 -11.26 -6.53 17.67
N VAL A 656 -10.21 -5.71 17.82
CA VAL A 656 -9.78 -5.17 19.11
C VAL A 656 -9.59 -3.67 19.02
N PRO A 657 -10.06 -2.87 19.99
CA PRO A 657 -9.78 -1.44 20.01
C PRO A 657 -8.27 -1.16 20.07
N LEU A 658 -7.79 -0.22 19.28
CA LEU A 658 -6.37 0.15 19.25
C LEU A 658 -5.83 0.55 20.62
N ALA A 659 -6.64 1.25 21.42
CA ALA A 659 -6.27 1.67 22.77
C ALA A 659 -5.87 0.52 23.70
N GLU A 660 -6.38 -0.68 23.45
CA GLU A 660 -6.11 -1.88 24.24
C GLU A 660 -4.92 -2.71 23.68
N MET A 661 -4.40 -2.33 22.53
CA MET A 661 -3.36 -3.10 21.84
C MET A 661 -1.93 -2.63 22.12
N PHE A 662 -1.75 -1.53 22.81
CA PHE A 662 -0.39 -1.06 23.15
C PHE A 662 0.32 -2.07 24.05
N GLY A 663 1.56 -2.39 23.68
CA GLY A 663 2.37 -3.38 24.39
C GLY A 663 1.99 -4.84 24.12
N TYR A 664 1.07 -5.10 23.20
CA TYR A 664 0.59 -6.46 22.92
C TYR A 664 1.70 -7.39 22.43
N ALA A 665 2.63 -6.91 21.62
CA ALA A 665 3.77 -7.71 21.15
C ALA A 665 4.57 -8.30 22.31
N THR A 666 4.83 -7.52 23.34
CA THR A 666 5.55 -7.96 24.55
C THR A 666 4.73 -8.96 25.35
N ASP A 667 3.46 -8.68 25.56
CA ASP A 667 2.57 -9.56 26.34
C ASP A 667 2.34 -10.91 25.64
N LEU A 668 2.15 -10.89 24.32
CA LEU A 668 2.01 -12.11 23.53
C LEU A 668 3.29 -12.96 23.57
N ARG A 669 4.44 -12.33 23.44
CA ARG A 669 5.73 -13.01 23.51
C ARG A 669 5.95 -13.65 24.87
N SER A 670 5.63 -12.94 25.95
CA SER A 670 5.74 -13.45 27.33
C SER A 670 4.80 -14.63 27.56
N ALA A 671 3.55 -14.54 27.11
CA ALA A 671 2.54 -15.58 27.31
C ALA A 671 2.82 -16.86 26.51
N THR A 672 3.50 -16.76 25.38
CA THR A 672 3.75 -17.87 24.45
C THR A 672 5.21 -18.27 24.31
N GLN A 673 6.10 -17.68 25.12
CA GLN A 673 7.56 -17.89 25.06
C GLN A 673 8.13 -17.64 23.65
N GLY A 674 7.64 -16.60 22.99
CA GLY A 674 8.07 -16.22 21.65
C GLY A 674 7.54 -17.08 20.51
N ARG A 675 6.65 -18.03 20.79
CA ARG A 675 6.15 -18.98 19.78
C ARG A 675 4.96 -18.47 18.97
N ALA A 676 4.24 -17.47 19.45
CA ALA A 676 3.12 -16.85 18.73
C ALA A 676 3.55 -15.60 17.97
N THR A 677 2.90 -15.37 16.85
CA THR A 677 3.02 -14.15 16.04
C THR A 677 1.65 -13.53 15.83
N TYR A 678 1.59 -12.25 15.58
CA TYR A 678 0.35 -11.57 15.27
C TYR A 678 0.53 -10.53 14.18
N THR A 679 -0.57 -10.21 13.53
CA THR A 679 -0.69 -9.08 12.61
C THR A 679 -1.85 -8.21 13.04
N MET A 680 -1.74 -6.93 12.80
CA MET A 680 -2.74 -5.95 13.16
C MET A 680 -2.86 -4.90 12.08
N GLU A 681 -4.10 -4.64 11.63
CA GLU A 681 -4.38 -3.58 10.67
C GLU A 681 -5.64 -2.81 11.08
N PHE A 682 -5.73 -1.54 10.67
CA PHE A 682 -6.93 -0.74 10.90
C PHE A 682 -8.13 -1.34 10.16
N CYS A 683 -9.25 -1.48 10.86
CA CYS A 683 -10.49 -2.00 10.29
C CYS A 683 -11.52 -0.89 10.08
N ARG A 684 -11.95 -0.25 11.15
CA ARG A 684 -12.98 0.78 11.15
C ARG A 684 -12.99 1.59 12.45
N TYR A 685 -13.75 2.65 12.45
CA TYR A 685 -14.17 3.34 13.68
C TYR A 685 -15.48 2.77 14.19
N ALA A 686 -15.59 2.55 15.48
CA ALA A 686 -16.81 2.10 16.16
C ALA A 686 -17.03 2.90 17.43
N GLU A 687 -18.27 2.92 17.90
CA GLU A 687 -18.64 3.65 19.12
C GLU A 687 -17.90 3.11 20.34
N ALA A 688 -17.23 4.01 21.07
CA ALA A 688 -16.58 3.67 22.33
C ALA A 688 -17.61 3.43 23.43
N PRO A 689 -17.36 2.48 24.37
CA PRO A 689 -18.19 2.31 25.56
C PRO A 689 -18.32 3.61 26.36
N SER A 690 -19.47 3.82 27.00
CA SER A 690 -19.77 5.08 27.68
C SER A 690 -18.76 5.48 28.77
N ASN A 691 -18.25 4.52 29.51
CA ASN A 691 -17.23 4.77 30.55
C ASN A 691 -15.91 5.29 29.94
N ILE A 692 -15.49 4.75 28.83
CA ILE A 692 -14.27 5.18 28.12
C ILE A 692 -14.50 6.53 27.45
N ALA A 693 -15.66 6.71 26.80
CA ALA A 693 -16.03 7.98 26.19
C ALA A 693 -16.05 9.12 27.20
N GLU A 694 -16.66 8.92 28.39
CA GLU A 694 -16.70 9.91 29.47
C GLU A 694 -15.31 10.30 29.97
N GLU A 695 -14.41 9.33 30.13
CA GLU A 695 -13.03 9.59 30.54
C GLU A 695 -12.30 10.47 29.53
N ILE A 696 -12.43 10.15 28.23
CA ILE A 696 -11.76 10.89 27.16
C ILE A 696 -12.35 12.29 26.99
N ILE A 697 -13.66 12.42 27.03
CA ILE A 697 -14.37 13.70 26.94
C ILE A 697 -13.96 14.61 28.10
N SER A 698 -13.86 14.07 29.32
CA SER A 698 -13.46 14.84 30.50
C SER A 698 -12.01 15.32 30.46
N LYS A 699 -11.12 14.55 29.85
CA LYS A 699 -9.70 14.93 29.66
C LYS A 699 -9.52 16.04 28.62
N ASN A 700 -10.47 16.20 27.70
CA ASN A 700 -10.40 17.17 26.62
C ASN A 700 -11.28 18.43 26.88
N LYS A 701 -11.95 18.49 28.00
CA LYS A 701 -12.60 19.69 28.50
C LYS A 701 -11.61 20.48 29.36
#